data_aed7c61d5b76a541f2658857c6004447
#
_entry.id   aed7c61d5b76a541f2658857c6004447
#
_cell.length_a   1.000
_cell.length_b   1.000
_cell.length_c   1.000
_cell.angle_alpha   90.00
_cell.angle_beta   90.00
_cell.angle_gamma   90.00
#
_symmetry.space_group_name_H-M   'P 1'
#
loop_
_entity.id
_entity.type
_entity.pdbx_description
1 polymer ?
#
loop_
_entity_poly.entity_id
_entity_poly.type
_entity_poly.pdbx_seq_one_letter_code
_entity_poly.pdbx_strand_id
1 'polypeptide(L)'
;MPLLVHLINMLRHRRQRWAAMDFLLASYRKQKKWIRLRQLLLLLSRLAVAAVLIALLCGWTGSGEMLGSIGGITTHHVVILDDSYSMGDTSLGSNASRTLTTEDPSNSTRNVATAYGRSLQALQDLTRRLASSEGNHQLTVMRASRAAMATRGGSETGDAAADLASQTITADAQLVNRLMATTASPIRTDLVPALDLATELVNATPADAKFLYIASDFRERDWGNPDRLAESLNKLSGEVSIRMIDCAEQPAENLAITAMSPSQDVWVAGVPVVITATIRNYGKTAAKDVPLTTRVIRYSDETQTPDPTLALTGEIETQPVQVIESIPAGGEITKSFQVFMPQQGTHAIETRIPEDALPIDNVRSCTLPLTNAEKVLVIDGSRTEMGGYHITSVLNPGSQVEIGAIPETQPPSFLRSATLDTFAPYRAVYLVDVPQIGENAANALTEYVKRGGGLALFVGADADVTNYNQTLHSPERKLLPRSLREISPMEAAANTNTADLQFGGPSSLVAPLAGAGEAAFALVNLERSWTFADEDESGGTGEVSEGDVANQSDPGLPRVRNVLLRRDGKPFVTTHDLGLGTVVTVLSGLDGRWTNWPGDPTFVVFMLQTNALLWSGAAPDTQRFVDSPLVKRLPVDQYTGQVTYVPANNEPPRLPLELTTSLVEPESTADEPAYVVSVSPDEMVIEGSDGVAEILYPGISEWSLTRIDGSGQILPTASVIRVGEGELERADQAAIQQQLFPLKITFMKSSAWSDEYQATGSSTLSLLMLALLGLILAAEQMLAYWASYHASPNTPARSTADPRARVTLGASR
;
A
#
# COMPACT_ATOMS: atom_id res chain seq x y z
N MET A 1 -39.80 -39.51 36.64
CA MET A 1 -40.60 -39.06 37.78
C MET A 1 -42.14 -39.19 37.55
N PRO A 2 -42.85 -38.73 36.50
CA PRO A 2 -44.29 -38.83 36.37
C PRO A 2 -44.82 -40.28 36.27
N LEU A 3 -44.11 -41.18 35.63
CA LEU A 3 -44.42 -42.62 35.56
C LEU A 3 -44.38 -43.30 36.94
N LEU A 4 -43.40 -42.95 37.76
CA LEU A 4 -43.22 -43.53 39.07
C LEU A 4 -44.32 -43.08 40.05
N VAL A 5 -44.73 -41.83 40.02
CA VAL A 5 -45.82 -41.29 40.80
C VAL A 5 -47.18 -41.89 40.38
N HIS A 6 -47.40 -42.10 39.07
CA HIS A 6 -48.57 -42.71 38.53
C HIS A 6 -48.65 -44.20 38.94
N LEU A 7 -47.54 -44.94 38.89
CA LEU A 7 -47.41 -46.32 39.32
C LEU A 7 -47.67 -46.51 40.84
N ILE A 8 -47.13 -45.61 41.65
CA ILE A 8 -47.33 -45.60 43.11
C ILE A 8 -48.80 -45.38 43.43
N ASN A 9 -49.48 -44.45 42.71
CA ASN A 9 -50.87 -44.15 42.96
C ASN A 9 -51.77 -45.31 42.50
N MET A 10 -51.40 -46.10 41.51
CA MET A 10 -52.12 -47.29 41.05
C MET A 10 -51.97 -48.47 42.04
N LEU A 11 -50.88 -48.61 42.79
CA LEU A 11 -50.59 -49.68 43.74
C LEU A 11 -51.20 -49.39 45.10
N ARG A 12 -51.68 -48.23 45.45
CA ARG A 12 -52.16 -47.82 46.77
C ARG A 12 -53.62 -48.15 47.02
N HIS A 13 -54.36 -48.85 46.17
CA HIS A 13 -55.71 -49.27 46.44
C HIS A 13 -55.79 -50.48 47.33
N ARG A 14 -56.10 -50.28 48.65
CA ARG A 14 -56.48 -51.33 49.59
C ARG A 14 -57.85 -51.87 49.25
N ARG A 15 -57.98 -53.15 49.00
CA ARG A 15 -59.26 -53.90 48.83
C ARG A 15 -59.96 -54.07 50.17
N GLN A 16 -61.06 -53.31 50.38
CA GLN A 16 -62.00 -53.62 51.47
C GLN A 16 -63.25 -54.26 50.85
N ARG A 17 -63.66 -55.42 51.45
CA ARG A 17 -64.86 -56.13 51.04
C ARG A 17 -66.07 -55.42 51.65
N TRP A 18 -66.97 -54.89 50.80
CA TRP A 18 -68.21 -54.30 51.23
C TRP A 18 -69.41 -54.96 50.57
N ALA A 19 -70.65 -55.07 51.25
CA ALA A 19 -71.77 -55.85 50.82
C ALA A 19 -72.38 -55.45 49.46
N ALA A 20 -72.11 -54.25 48.91
CA ALA A 20 -72.51 -53.77 47.60
C ALA A 20 -71.49 -54.04 46.53
N MET A 21 -70.51 -54.87 46.72
CA MET A 21 -69.36 -55.07 45.85
C MET A 21 -69.73 -55.67 44.48
N ASP A 22 -70.69 -56.53 44.39
CA ASP A 22 -71.09 -57.17 43.10
C ASP A 22 -71.83 -56.20 42.18
N PHE A 23 -72.61 -55.26 42.71
CA PHE A 23 -73.23 -54.26 41.94
C PHE A 23 -72.26 -53.23 41.36
N LEU A 24 -71.30 -52.83 42.22
CA LEU A 24 -70.20 -51.94 41.83
C LEU A 24 -69.27 -52.59 40.79
N LEU A 25 -68.99 -53.93 40.95
CA LEU A 25 -68.21 -54.68 40.02
C LEU A 25 -68.84 -54.81 38.64
N ALA A 26 -70.18 -54.92 38.57
CA ALA A 26 -70.92 -54.94 37.31
C ALA A 26 -70.87 -53.61 36.57
N SER A 27 -71.03 -52.48 37.32
CA SER A 27 -70.88 -51.14 36.83
C SER A 27 -69.42 -50.86 36.43
N TYR A 28 -68.46 -51.29 37.19
CA TYR A 28 -67.00 -51.12 36.94
C TYR A 28 -66.61 -51.91 35.68
N ARG A 29 -67.11 -53.13 35.44
CA ARG A 29 -66.87 -53.95 34.25
C ARG A 29 -67.39 -53.24 33.00
N LYS A 30 -68.55 -52.55 33.06
CA LYS A 30 -69.15 -51.83 31.96
C LYS A 30 -68.38 -50.56 31.57
N GLN A 31 -67.73 -49.91 32.56
CA GLN A 31 -67.01 -48.67 32.37
C GLN A 31 -65.43 -48.86 32.37
N LYS A 32 -64.97 -50.09 32.54
CA LYS A 32 -63.51 -50.38 32.64
C LYS A 32 -62.68 -49.88 31.47
N LYS A 33 -63.24 -49.96 30.24
CA LYS A 33 -62.52 -49.47 29.04
C LYS A 33 -62.43 -47.96 29.05
N TRP A 34 -63.47 -47.27 29.50
CA TRP A 34 -63.46 -45.81 29.59
C TRP A 34 -62.55 -45.26 30.70
N ILE A 35 -62.51 -45.92 31.84
CA ILE A 35 -61.62 -45.53 32.93
C ILE A 35 -60.15 -45.75 32.55
N ARG A 36 -59.83 -46.87 31.93
CA ARG A 36 -58.48 -47.12 31.41
C ARG A 36 -58.08 -46.12 30.33
N LEU A 37 -58.98 -45.75 29.41
CA LEU A 37 -58.72 -44.75 28.41
C LEU A 37 -58.41 -43.36 29.02
N ARG A 38 -59.23 -42.95 30.03
CA ARG A 38 -58.96 -41.68 30.75
C ARG A 38 -57.65 -41.69 31.50
N GLN A 39 -57.25 -42.76 32.15
CA GLN A 39 -55.99 -42.91 32.82
C GLN A 39 -54.80 -42.89 31.84
N LEU A 40 -54.97 -43.49 30.67
CA LEU A 40 -53.97 -43.48 29.61
C LEU A 40 -53.82 -42.12 28.99
N LEU A 41 -54.92 -41.36 28.77
CA LEU A 41 -54.87 -39.99 28.29
C LEU A 41 -54.18 -39.03 29.28
N LEU A 42 -54.46 -39.20 30.60
CA LEU A 42 -53.78 -38.46 31.64
C LEU A 42 -52.28 -38.77 31.73
N LEU A 43 -51.90 -40.02 31.53
CA LEU A 43 -50.50 -40.40 31.49
C LEU A 43 -49.82 -39.79 30.26
N LEU A 44 -50.45 -39.88 29.10
CA LEU A 44 -49.96 -39.31 27.82
C LEU A 44 -49.80 -37.76 27.91
N SER A 45 -50.77 -37.05 28.52
CA SER A 45 -50.70 -35.60 28.69
C SER A 45 -49.52 -35.19 29.60
N ARG A 46 -49.27 -35.95 30.69
CA ARG A 46 -48.10 -35.71 31.58
C ARG A 46 -46.78 -35.99 30.90
N LEU A 47 -46.70 -37.06 30.11
CA LEU A 47 -45.54 -37.35 29.30
C LEU A 47 -45.31 -36.25 28.26
N ALA A 48 -46.36 -35.75 27.63
CA ALA A 48 -46.25 -34.63 26.65
C ALA A 48 -45.79 -33.36 27.32
N VAL A 49 -46.28 -33.00 28.50
CA VAL A 49 -45.79 -31.84 29.31
C VAL A 49 -44.30 -31.98 29.62
N ALA A 50 -43.90 -33.16 30.08
CA ALA A 50 -42.48 -33.42 30.41
C ALA A 50 -41.59 -33.35 29.15
N ALA A 51 -42.04 -33.86 28.01
CA ALA A 51 -41.31 -33.84 26.74
C ALA A 51 -41.15 -32.40 26.20
N VAL A 52 -42.23 -31.57 26.22
CA VAL A 52 -42.18 -30.19 25.81
C VAL A 52 -41.30 -29.36 26.76
N LEU A 53 -41.34 -29.63 28.06
CA LEU A 53 -40.53 -28.95 29.06
C LEU A 53 -39.02 -29.26 28.87
N ILE A 54 -38.69 -30.55 28.61
CA ILE A 54 -37.35 -30.97 28.29
C ILE A 54 -36.88 -30.32 26.98
N ALA A 55 -37.72 -30.28 25.96
CA ALA A 55 -37.43 -29.64 24.68
C ALA A 55 -37.15 -28.14 24.84
N LEU A 56 -37.91 -27.45 25.70
CA LEU A 56 -37.69 -26.04 26.06
C LEU A 56 -36.38 -25.81 26.84
N LEU A 57 -36.08 -26.67 27.81
CA LEU A 57 -34.84 -26.61 28.60
C LEU A 57 -33.59 -26.97 27.77
N CYS A 58 -33.73 -27.84 26.78
CA CYS A 58 -32.67 -28.20 25.84
C CYS A 58 -32.52 -27.18 24.69
N GLY A 59 -33.27 -26.06 24.70
CA GLY A 59 -33.15 -25.03 23.66
C GLY A 59 -33.49 -25.51 22.25
N TRP A 60 -34.38 -26.55 22.13
CA TRP A 60 -34.76 -27.09 20.82
C TRP A 60 -35.63 -26.11 20.04
N THR A 61 -34.97 -25.30 19.21
CA THR A 61 -35.60 -24.20 18.43
C THR A 61 -35.94 -24.60 16.99
N GLY A 62 -35.89 -25.87 16.63
CA GLY A 62 -36.49 -26.35 15.38
C GLY A 62 -35.68 -26.11 14.09
N SER A 63 -34.38 -25.85 14.14
CA SER A 63 -33.53 -25.98 12.97
C SER A 63 -33.20 -27.48 12.76
N GLY A 64 -33.48 -27.97 11.58
CA GLY A 64 -33.67 -29.35 11.15
C GLY A 64 -32.58 -30.40 11.37
N GLU A 65 -31.75 -30.37 12.41
CA GLU A 65 -30.73 -31.40 12.68
C GLU A 65 -30.86 -31.97 14.08
N MET A 66 -31.61 -33.05 14.13
CA MET A 66 -32.04 -33.75 15.33
C MET A 66 -30.91 -34.55 16.07
N LEU A 67 -29.66 -34.48 15.63
CA LEU A 67 -28.56 -35.30 16.15
C LEU A 67 -27.33 -34.50 16.63
N GLY A 68 -27.29 -33.17 16.47
CA GLY A 68 -26.14 -32.32 16.85
C GLY A 68 -26.15 -31.81 18.29
N SER A 69 -27.16 -32.08 19.13
CA SER A 69 -27.36 -31.37 20.40
C SER A 69 -26.68 -32.00 21.62
N ILE A 70 -25.67 -32.88 21.46
CA ILE A 70 -24.78 -33.32 22.56
C ILE A 70 -23.44 -32.57 22.56
N GLY A 71 -23.04 -31.91 21.43
CA GLY A 71 -21.95 -30.95 21.35
C GLY A 71 -22.58 -29.66 20.82
N GLY A 72 -22.42 -28.54 21.50
CA GLY A 72 -23.02 -27.27 21.09
C GLY A 72 -22.71 -26.90 19.62
N ILE A 73 -23.61 -26.17 18.95
CA ILE A 73 -23.47 -25.70 17.57
C ILE A 73 -22.13 -24.96 17.44
N THR A 74 -21.29 -25.40 16.51
CA THR A 74 -20.03 -24.77 16.23
C THR A 74 -20.23 -23.71 15.15
N THR A 75 -19.95 -22.45 15.47
CA THR A 75 -20.04 -21.33 14.54
C THR A 75 -18.65 -20.78 14.26
N HIS A 76 -18.28 -20.69 12.98
CA HIS A 76 -17.02 -20.09 12.56
C HIS A 76 -17.24 -18.68 12.03
N HIS A 77 -16.58 -17.72 12.67
CA HIS A 77 -16.57 -16.31 12.30
C HIS A 77 -15.24 -15.99 11.65
N VAL A 78 -15.25 -15.64 10.38
CA VAL A 78 -14.07 -15.18 9.63
C VAL A 78 -14.22 -13.69 9.38
N VAL A 79 -13.26 -12.91 9.84
CA VAL A 79 -13.25 -11.45 9.74
C VAL A 79 -12.06 -11.00 8.90
N ILE A 80 -12.33 -10.33 7.80
CA ILE A 80 -11.34 -9.60 7.02
C ILE A 80 -11.39 -8.15 7.49
N LEU A 81 -10.26 -7.66 7.98
CA LEU A 81 -10.07 -6.27 8.32
C LEU A 81 -9.32 -5.59 7.18
N ASP A 82 -9.98 -4.69 6.51
CA ASP A 82 -9.31 -3.73 5.65
C ASP A 82 -8.49 -2.80 6.54
N ASP A 83 -7.19 -2.85 6.37
CA ASP A 83 -6.23 -2.01 7.08
C ASP A 83 -5.42 -1.16 6.10
N SER A 84 -5.93 -0.93 4.88
CA SER A 84 -5.35 0.01 3.92
C SER A 84 -5.23 1.41 4.52
N TYR A 85 -4.32 2.24 4.01
CA TYR A 85 -4.11 3.53 4.66
C TYR A 85 -5.32 4.49 4.56
N SER A 86 -6.25 4.29 3.61
CA SER A 86 -7.52 5.02 3.57
C SER A 86 -8.39 4.78 4.82
N MET A 87 -8.26 3.62 5.46
CA MET A 87 -8.89 3.30 6.74
C MET A 87 -8.33 4.12 7.92
N GLY A 88 -7.22 4.83 7.71
CA GLY A 88 -6.70 5.87 8.61
C GLY A 88 -7.54 7.16 8.64
N ASP A 89 -8.60 7.25 7.84
CA ASP A 89 -9.52 8.39 7.77
C ASP A 89 -10.10 8.75 9.16
N THR A 90 -9.75 9.96 9.62
CA THR A 90 -10.17 10.54 10.91
C THR A 90 -11.40 11.42 10.79
N SER A 91 -12.13 11.39 9.68
CA SER A 91 -13.33 12.21 9.48
C SER A 91 -14.42 11.85 10.49
N LEU A 92 -14.34 12.50 11.64
CA LEU A 92 -15.36 12.49 12.65
C LEU A 92 -16.46 13.47 12.22
N GLY A 93 -17.71 13.04 12.31
CA GLY A 93 -18.84 13.96 12.22
C GLY A 93 -18.61 15.16 13.12
N SER A 94 -19.00 16.34 12.69
CA SER A 94 -18.71 17.67 13.26
C SER A 94 -18.88 17.85 14.78
N ASN A 95 -19.46 16.88 15.47
CA ASN A 95 -19.69 16.91 16.92
C ASN A 95 -18.58 16.24 17.76
N ALA A 96 -17.77 15.35 17.19
CA ALA A 96 -16.71 14.65 17.93
C ALA A 96 -15.38 15.43 17.90
N SER A 97 -15.16 16.25 16.88
CA SER A 97 -13.97 17.10 16.75
C SER A 97 -13.82 18.18 17.83
N ARG A 98 -14.88 18.47 18.59
CA ARG A 98 -14.87 19.46 19.67
C ARG A 98 -14.42 18.97 21.04
N THR A 99 -14.29 17.68 21.25
CA THR A 99 -13.90 17.09 22.55
C THR A 99 -12.42 16.72 22.62
N LEU A 100 -11.67 16.84 21.53
CA LEU A 100 -10.22 16.61 21.48
C LEU A 100 -9.43 17.90 21.78
N THR A 101 -9.86 18.69 22.75
CA THR A 101 -9.05 19.80 23.29
C THR A 101 -8.07 19.25 24.30
N THR A 102 -6.78 19.35 23.93
CA THR A 102 -5.64 19.59 24.83
C THR A 102 -5.66 18.85 26.16
N GLU A 103 -4.99 17.77 26.21
CA GLU A 103 -4.06 17.28 27.20
C GLU A 103 -3.89 15.77 26.98
N ASP A 104 -2.69 15.40 26.49
CA ASP A 104 -2.22 14.04 26.32
C ASP A 104 -3.03 13.11 25.40
N PRO A 105 -2.93 13.22 24.07
CA PRO A 105 -3.45 12.21 23.17
C PRO A 105 -2.53 11.00 23.19
N SER A 106 -2.73 10.09 24.15
CA SER A 106 -2.13 8.75 24.05
C SER A 106 -2.53 8.14 22.70
N ASN A 107 -1.62 7.43 22.06
CA ASN A 107 -1.77 6.81 20.73
C ASN A 107 -3.08 6.00 20.60
N SER A 108 -3.57 5.45 21.72
CA SER A 108 -4.84 4.74 21.84
C SER A 108 -6.08 5.59 21.52
N THR A 109 -6.08 6.88 21.84
CA THR A 109 -7.26 7.75 21.64
C THR A 109 -7.37 8.22 20.20
N ARG A 110 -6.23 8.40 19.49
CA ARG A 110 -6.20 8.72 18.06
C ARG A 110 -6.67 7.55 17.21
N ASN A 111 -6.27 6.33 17.56
CA ASN A 111 -6.63 5.13 16.80
C ASN A 111 -8.15 4.87 16.81
N VAL A 112 -8.83 5.14 17.92
CA VAL A 112 -10.30 4.99 18.04
C VAL A 112 -11.07 5.94 17.10
N ALA A 113 -10.48 7.07 16.73
CA ALA A 113 -11.11 8.04 15.83
C ALA A 113 -11.09 7.63 14.34
N THR A 114 -10.20 6.70 13.95
CA THR A 114 -10.05 6.27 12.55
C THR A 114 -11.11 5.25 12.12
N ALA A 115 -11.33 5.08 10.81
CA ALA A 115 -12.20 4.01 10.29
C ALA A 115 -11.69 2.62 10.73
N TYR A 116 -10.37 2.41 10.70
CA TYR A 116 -9.73 1.20 11.20
C TYR A 116 -9.96 1.00 12.70
N GLY A 117 -9.79 2.03 13.52
CA GLY A 117 -10.05 1.96 14.95
C GLY A 117 -11.51 1.61 15.28
N ARG A 118 -12.46 2.13 14.48
CA ARG A 118 -13.89 1.76 14.60
C ARG A 118 -14.13 0.29 14.25
N SER A 119 -13.44 -0.25 13.24
CA SER A 119 -13.54 -1.68 12.90
C SER A 119 -13.02 -2.57 14.02
N LEU A 120 -11.89 -2.21 14.64
CA LEU A 120 -11.32 -2.92 15.78
C LEU A 120 -12.23 -2.86 17.01
N GLN A 121 -12.81 -1.70 17.29
CA GLN A 121 -13.75 -1.52 18.40
C GLN A 121 -15.01 -2.38 18.23
N ALA A 122 -15.56 -2.37 17.01
CA ALA A 122 -16.71 -3.21 16.67
C ALA A 122 -16.39 -4.71 16.72
N LEU A 123 -15.19 -5.12 16.30
CA LEU A 123 -14.69 -6.49 16.46
C LEU A 123 -14.56 -6.89 17.93
N GLN A 124 -14.04 -6.01 18.79
CA GLN A 124 -13.93 -6.25 20.22
C GLN A 124 -15.32 -6.42 20.87
N ASP A 125 -16.28 -5.58 20.49
CA ASP A 125 -17.65 -5.67 20.99
C ASP A 125 -18.34 -6.94 20.50
N LEU A 126 -18.15 -7.34 19.24
CA LEU A 126 -18.61 -8.63 18.72
C LEU A 126 -18.01 -9.78 19.54
N THR A 127 -16.71 -9.79 19.79
CA THR A 127 -16.01 -10.86 20.50
C THR A 127 -16.51 -10.99 21.94
N ARG A 128 -16.74 -9.87 22.65
CA ARG A 128 -17.33 -9.88 24.00
C ARG A 128 -18.73 -10.47 24.02
N ARG A 129 -19.55 -10.18 23.00
CA ARG A 129 -20.90 -10.74 22.90
C ARG A 129 -20.89 -12.22 22.57
N LEU A 130 -20.03 -12.64 21.63
CA LEU A 130 -19.87 -14.05 21.29
C LEU A 130 -19.38 -14.87 22.49
N ALA A 131 -18.47 -14.30 23.32
CA ALA A 131 -18.01 -14.92 24.56
C ALA A 131 -19.12 -15.10 25.62
N SER A 132 -20.16 -14.26 25.58
CA SER A 132 -21.33 -14.35 26.48
C SER A 132 -22.50 -15.13 25.89
N SER A 133 -22.45 -15.50 24.62
CA SER A 133 -23.49 -16.26 23.93
C SER A 133 -23.35 -17.78 24.14
N GLU A 134 -24.44 -18.51 23.97
CA GLU A 134 -24.41 -19.98 24.00
C GLU A 134 -23.90 -20.52 22.67
N GLY A 135 -23.00 -21.52 22.70
CA GLY A 135 -22.43 -22.16 21.53
C GLY A 135 -20.90 -22.21 21.57
N ASN A 136 -20.33 -22.93 20.62
CA ASN A 136 -18.88 -22.96 20.40
C ASN A 136 -18.53 -22.01 19.25
N HIS A 137 -17.99 -20.83 19.56
CA HIS A 137 -17.63 -19.82 18.60
C HIS A 137 -16.13 -19.88 18.33
N GLN A 138 -15.77 -20.03 17.07
CA GLN A 138 -14.39 -19.92 16.57
C GLN A 138 -14.24 -18.61 15.80
N LEU A 139 -13.12 -17.92 16.00
CA LEU A 139 -12.80 -16.64 15.36
C LEU A 139 -11.50 -16.78 14.57
N THR A 140 -11.56 -16.37 13.33
CA THR A 140 -10.41 -16.10 12.46
C THR A 140 -10.42 -14.62 12.10
N VAL A 141 -9.30 -13.94 12.30
CA VAL A 141 -9.14 -12.53 11.91
C VAL A 141 -7.93 -12.41 10.99
N MET A 142 -8.10 -11.70 9.90
CA MET A 142 -7.08 -11.50 8.89
C MET A 142 -7.07 -10.02 8.46
N ARG A 143 -5.91 -9.37 8.59
CA ARG A 143 -5.70 -8.03 8.00
C ARG A 143 -5.36 -8.15 6.52
N ALA A 144 -5.91 -7.25 5.70
CA ALA A 144 -5.70 -7.25 4.25
C ALA A 144 -4.22 -7.07 3.88
N SER A 145 -3.49 -6.19 4.57
CA SER A 145 -2.05 -5.97 4.35
C SER A 145 -1.23 -7.23 4.63
N ARG A 146 -1.54 -7.94 5.73
CA ARG A 146 -0.84 -9.17 6.11
C ARG A 146 -1.07 -10.28 5.10
N ALA A 147 -2.31 -10.46 4.65
CA ALA A 147 -2.65 -11.41 3.60
C ALA A 147 -1.93 -11.11 2.28
N ALA A 148 -1.90 -9.84 1.87
CA ALA A 148 -1.21 -9.42 0.67
C ALA A 148 0.32 -9.66 0.74
N MET A 149 0.93 -9.44 1.89
CA MET A 149 2.35 -9.73 2.11
C MET A 149 2.65 -11.22 2.12
N ALA A 150 1.84 -12.03 2.82
CA ALA A 150 1.99 -13.48 2.85
C ALA A 150 1.93 -14.11 1.45
N THR A 151 1.01 -13.63 0.61
CA THR A 151 0.88 -14.08 -0.78
C THR A 151 2.11 -13.69 -1.62
N ARG A 152 2.68 -12.50 -1.45
CA ARG A 152 3.91 -12.07 -2.12
C ARG A 152 5.14 -12.87 -1.68
N GLY A 153 5.22 -13.23 -0.39
CA GLY A 153 6.29 -14.03 0.21
C GLY A 153 6.22 -15.53 -0.12
N GLY A 154 5.22 -15.98 -0.90
CA GLY A 154 5.06 -17.37 -1.28
C GLY A 154 4.49 -18.28 -0.17
N SER A 155 3.96 -17.71 0.91
CA SER A 155 3.20 -18.45 1.92
C SER A 155 1.77 -18.64 1.43
N GLU A 156 1.43 -19.87 1.04
CA GLU A 156 0.13 -20.21 0.47
C GLU A 156 -0.92 -20.66 1.53
N THR A 157 -0.57 -20.67 2.82
CA THR A 157 -1.49 -21.14 3.85
C THR A 157 -2.21 -19.99 4.54
N GLY A 158 -3.54 -19.99 4.49
CA GLY A 158 -4.37 -18.98 5.14
C GLY A 158 -4.14 -18.84 6.64
N ASP A 159 -3.75 -19.91 7.34
CA ASP A 159 -3.43 -19.89 8.77
C ASP A 159 -2.18 -19.03 9.08
N ALA A 160 -1.18 -19.04 8.22
CA ALA A 160 0.03 -18.22 8.40
C ALA A 160 -0.24 -16.72 8.13
N ALA A 161 -1.19 -16.43 7.26
CA ALA A 161 -1.61 -15.08 6.93
C ALA A 161 -2.60 -14.48 7.93
N ALA A 162 -3.26 -15.29 8.76
CA ALA A 162 -4.21 -14.84 9.75
C ALA A 162 -3.51 -14.25 10.99
N ASP A 163 -4.07 -13.17 11.53
CA ASP A 163 -3.66 -12.63 12.83
C ASP A 163 -4.17 -13.51 13.97
N LEU A 164 -5.35 -14.08 13.79
CA LEU A 164 -5.95 -15.10 14.66
C LEU A 164 -6.50 -16.21 13.78
N ALA A 165 -6.02 -17.46 13.92
CA ALA A 165 -6.47 -18.60 13.13
C ALA A 165 -7.35 -19.52 13.97
N SER A 166 -8.64 -19.63 13.61
CA SER A 166 -9.64 -20.58 14.18
C SER A 166 -9.62 -20.71 15.70
N GLN A 167 -9.40 -19.60 16.41
CA GLN A 167 -9.30 -19.61 17.87
C GLN A 167 -10.69 -19.66 18.51
N THR A 168 -10.86 -20.52 19.51
CA THR A 168 -12.11 -20.57 20.27
C THR A 168 -12.23 -19.34 21.15
N ILE A 169 -13.37 -18.65 21.05
CA ILE A 169 -13.68 -17.47 21.86
C ILE A 169 -13.99 -17.90 23.28
N THR A 170 -13.17 -17.45 24.23
CA THR A 170 -13.37 -17.65 25.66
C THR A 170 -13.75 -16.33 26.30
N ALA A 171 -14.26 -16.39 27.55
CA ALA A 171 -14.63 -15.20 28.33
C ALA A 171 -13.44 -14.23 28.58
N ASP A 172 -12.21 -14.70 28.42
CA ASP A 172 -11.01 -13.86 28.44
C ASP A 172 -10.84 -13.15 27.10
N ALA A 173 -11.28 -11.89 27.04
CA ALA A 173 -11.25 -11.04 25.84
C ALA A 173 -9.82 -10.64 25.36
N GLN A 174 -8.76 -11.31 25.81
CA GLN A 174 -7.37 -11.00 25.46
C GLN A 174 -7.00 -11.28 23.99
N LEU A 175 -7.80 -12.12 23.32
CA LEU A 175 -7.57 -12.53 21.92
C LEU A 175 -7.43 -11.35 20.96
N VAL A 176 -8.22 -10.30 21.15
CA VAL A 176 -8.25 -9.13 20.25
C VAL A 176 -7.34 -7.99 20.76
N ASN A 177 -6.84 -8.07 21.98
CA ASN A 177 -6.07 -6.97 22.59
C ASN A 177 -4.78 -6.64 21.80
N ARG A 178 -4.14 -7.63 21.17
CA ARG A 178 -2.97 -7.40 20.32
C ARG A 178 -3.35 -6.57 19.07
N LEU A 179 -4.49 -6.87 18.46
CA LEU A 179 -4.99 -6.12 17.31
C LEU A 179 -5.37 -4.68 17.68
N MET A 180 -5.82 -4.44 18.90
CA MET A 180 -6.14 -3.08 19.34
C MET A 180 -4.94 -2.12 19.43
N ALA A 181 -3.72 -2.66 19.43
CA ALA A 181 -2.50 -1.88 19.36
C ALA A 181 -2.04 -1.58 17.94
N THR A 182 -2.66 -2.19 16.92
CA THR A 182 -2.31 -1.96 15.50
C THR A 182 -2.99 -0.71 14.95
N THR A 183 -2.40 -0.12 13.92
CA THR A 183 -2.92 1.02 13.17
C THR A 183 -3.21 0.63 11.72
N ALA A 184 -3.88 1.51 10.98
CA ALA A 184 -4.02 1.33 9.53
C ALA A 184 -2.63 1.25 8.90
N SER A 185 -2.45 0.30 7.98
CA SER A 185 -1.16 0.04 7.34
C SER A 185 -0.84 1.13 6.32
N PRO A 186 0.40 1.60 6.23
CA PRO A 186 0.80 2.55 5.20
C PRO A 186 0.95 1.93 3.80
N ILE A 187 0.64 0.64 3.67
CA ILE A 187 0.76 -0.10 2.42
C ILE A 187 -0.52 0.02 1.61
N ARG A 188 -0.37 0.17 0.31
CA ARG A 188 -1.49 -0.01 -0.60
C ARG A 188 -1.88 -1.49 -0.65
N THR A 189 -3.10 -1.81 -0.22
CA THR A 189 -3.61 -3.18 -0.15
C THR A 189 -4.71 -3.43 -1.19
N ASP A 190 -4.71 -4.65 -1.74
CA ASP A 190 -5.81 -5.22 -2.50
C ASP A 190 -6.51 -6.24 -1.58
N LEU A 191 -7.83 -6.19 -1.50
CA LEU A 191 -8.62 -7.11 -0.67
C LEU A 191 -8.70 -8.53 -1.25
N VAL A 192 -8.41 -8.70 -2.54
CA VAL A 192 -8.54 -10.01 -3.22
C VAL A 192 -7.69 -11.11 -2.57
N PRO A 193 -6.40 -10.89 -2.23
CA PRO A 193 -5.61 -11.92 -1.53
C PRO A 193 -6.22 -12.35 -0.20
N ALA A 194 -6.73 -11.40 0.60
CA ALA A 194 -7.37 -11.70 1.86
C ALA A 194 -8.67 -12.47 1.68
N LEU A 195 -9.46 -12.14 0.65
CA LEU A 195 -10.68 -12.85 0.29
C LEU A 195 -10.41 -14.28 -0.19
N ASP A 196 -9.40 -14.49 -1.02
CA ASP A 196 -9.04 -15.82 -1.51
C ASP A 196 -8.63 -16.73 -0.33
N LEU A 197 -7.73 -16.26 0.53
CA LEU A 197 -7.29 -16.99 1.70
C LEU A 197 -8.43 -17.23 2.71
N ALA A 198 -9.28 -16.22 2.96
CA ALA A 198 -10.44 -16.38 3.84
C ALA A 198 -11.46 -17.39 3.27
N THR A 199 -11.65 -17.39 1.95
CA THR A 199 -12.53 -18.33 1.26
C THR A 199 -12.02 -19.77 1.41
N GLU A 200 -10.72 -19.99 1.28
CA GLU A 200 -10.09 -21.29 1.54
C GLU A 200 -10.31 -21.74 2.99
N LEU A 201 -10.06 -20.87 3.96
CA LEU A 201 -10.25 -21.15 5.37
C LEU A 201 -11.71 -21.48 5.71
N VAL A 202 -12.66 -20.71 5.17
CA VAL A 202 -14.10 -20.95 5.34
C VAL A 202 -14.47 -22.31 4.77
N ASN A 203 -13.95 -22.68 3.60
CA ASN A 203 -14.25 -23.95 2.95
C ASN A 203 -13.61 -25.14 3.67
N ALA A 204 -12.39 -24.98 4.19
CA ALA A 204 -11.62 -26.04 4.87
C ALA A 204 -12.10 -26.31 6.30
N THR A 205 -12.63 -25.32 7.01
CA THR A 205 -13.01 -25.47 8.42
C THR A 205 -14.41 -26.05 8.56
N PRO A 206 -14.59 -27.20 9.22
CA PRO A 206 -15.91 -27.77 9.49
C PRO A 206 -16.61 -26.96 10.59
N ALA A 207 -17.77 -26.38 10.27
CA ALA A 207 -18.62 -25.65 11.22
C ALA A 207 -20.08 -25.76 10.78
N ASP A 208 -21.01 -25.75 11.74
CA ASP A 208 -22.46 -25.84 11.48
C ASP A 208 -23.02 -24.54 10.88
N ALA A 209 -22.42 -23.40 11.26
CA ALA A 209 -22.74 -22.10 10.70
C ALA A 209 -21.45 -21.31 10.40
N LYS A 210 -21.43 -20.59 9.28
CA LYS A 210 -20.26 -19.84 8.83
C LYS A 210 -20.63 -18.41 8.51
N PHE A 211 -19.85 -17.49 9.04
CA PHE A 211 -20.01 -16.06 8.79
C PHE A 211 -18.70 -15.48 8.23
N LEU A 212 -18.80 -14.76 7.13
CA LEU A 212 -17.71 -13.98 6.57
C LEU A 212 -18.03 -12.49 6.74
N TYR A 213 -17.21 -11.79 7.50
CA TYR A 213 -17.31 -10.36 7.71
C TYR A 213 -16.20 -9.66 6.94
N ILE A 214 -16.54 -8.59 6.23
CA ILE A 214 -15.59 -7.73 5.54
C ILE A 214 -15.78 -6.32 6.09
N ALA A 215 -14.84 -5.89 6.92
CA ALA A 215 -14.86 -4.56 7.52
C ALA A 215 -13.97 -3.63 6.70
N SER A 216 -14.57 -2.64 6.01
CA SER A 216 -13.90 -1.72 5.08
C SER A 216 -14.57 -0.35 5.11
N ASP A 217 -13.95 0.64 4.50
CA ASP A 217 -14.50 1.97 4.26
C ASP A 217 -15.23 2.11 2.92
N PHE A 218 -15.24 1.07 2.10
CA PHE A 218 -15.95 0.95 0.82
C PHE A 218 -15.64 2.10 -0.14
N ARG A 219 -14.35 2.37 -0.41
CA ARG A 219 -13.94 3.41 -1.37
C ARG A 219 -14.24 2.98 -2.82
N GLU A 220 -14.58 3.97 -3.66
CA GLU A 220 -14.90 3.76 -5.08
C GLU A 220 -13.77 3.06 -5.82
N ARG A 221 -12.52 3.35 -5.47
CA ARG A 221 -11.33 2.73 -6.07
C ARG A 221 -11.32 1.21 -5.98
N ASP A 222 -11.69 0.66 -4.83
CA ASP A 222 -11.61 -0.79 -4.55
C ASP A 222 -12.95 -1.49 -4.81
N TRP A 223 -14.05 -0.78 -4.63
CA TRP A 223 -15.40 -1.31 -4.68
C TRP A 223 -16.25 -0.83 -5.86
N GLY A 224 -15.76 0.13 -6.65
CA GLY A 224 -16.47 0.64 -7.83
C GLY A 224 -16.59 -0.39 -8.95
N ASN A 225 -15.62 -1.31 -9.04
CA ASN A 225 -15.69 -2.49 -9.92
C ASN A 225 -15.28 -3.75 -9.16
N PRO A 226 -16.24 -4.40 -8.46
CA PRO A 226 -15.97 -5.54 -7.61
C PRO A 226 -15.88 -6.90 -8.33
N ASP A 227 -15.68 -6.95 -9.66
CA ASP A 227 -15.64 -8.20 -10.43
C ASP A 227 -14.65 -9.22 -9.87
N ARG A 228 -13.43 -8.79 -9.52
CA ARG A 228 -12.40 -9.66 -8.92
C ARG A 228 -12.80 -10.13 -7.51
N LEU A 229 -13.42 -9.26 -6.73
CA LEU A 229 -13.95 -9.58 -5.40
C LEU A 229 -15.10 -10.59 -5.52
N ALA A 230 -15.99 -10.40 -6.51
CA ALA A 230 -17.06 -11.34 -6.81
C ALA A 230 -16.53 -12.72 -7.20
N GLU A 231 -15.45 -12.79 -7.99
CA GLU A 231 -14.82 -14.06 -8.37
C GLU A 231 -14.32 -14.82 -7.14
N SER A 232 -13.66 -14.15 -6.19
CA SER A 232 -13.18 -14.75 -4.95
C SER A 232 -14.35 -15.20 -4.07
N LEU A 233 -15.38 -14.38 -3.90
CA LEU A 233 -16.55 -14.71 -3.09
C LEU A 233 -17.39 -15.86 -3.69
N ASN A 234 -17.44 -16.00 -5.00
CA ASN A 234 -18.14 -17.10 -5.68
C ASN A 234 -17.47 -18.48 -5.47
N LYS A 235 -16.23 -18.52 -4.97
CA LYS A 235 -15.53 -19.77 -4.58
C LYS A 235 -16.03 -20.33 -3.24
N LEU A 236 -16.85 -19.57 -2.48
CA LEU A 236 -17.42 -20.03 -1.22
C LEU A 236 -18.37 -21.21 -1.46
N SER A 237 -18.17 -22.27 -0.68
CA SER A 237 -18.98 -23.49 -0.72
C SER A 237 -19.93 -23.55 0.48
N GLY A 238 -21.19 -23.96 0.23
CA GLY A 238 -22.21 -24.10 1.26
C GLY A 238 -22.92 -22.79 1.61
N GLU A 239 -23.70 -22.80 2.70
CA GLU A 239 -24.39 -21.62 3.20
C GLU A 239 -23.43 -20.80 4.08
N VAL A 240 -22.89 -19.71 3.52
CA VAL A 240 -22.06 -18.72 4.23
C VAL A 240 -22.83 -17.40 4.28
N SER A 241 -22.95 -16.84 5.47
CA SER A 241 -23.55 -15.51 5.65
C SER A 241 -22.48 -14.43 5.47
N ILE A 242 -22.56 -13.66 4.36
CA ILE A 242 -21.61 -12.59 4.05
C ILE A 242 -22.14 -11.26 4.61
N ARG A 243 -21.29 -10.57 5.39
CA ARG A 243 -21.60 -9.33 6.06
C ARG A 243 -20.56 -8.26 5.71
N MET A 244 -21.03 -7.17 5.13
CA MET A 244 -20.23 -6.00 4.78
C MET A 244 -20.37 -4.95 5.89
N ILE A 245 -19.25 -4.69 6.60
CA ILE A 245 -19.23 -3.79 7.77
C ILE A 245 -18.66 -2.44 7.34
N ASP A 246 -19.51 -1.45 7.26
CA ASP A 246 -19.15 -0.09 6.88
C ASP A 246 -18.54 0.66 8.07
N CYS A 247 -17.25 0.95 7.97
CA CYS A 247 -16.45 1.59 9.00
C CYS A 247 -16.24 3.10 8.76
N ALA A 248 -16.55 3.62 7.58
CA ALA A 248 -16.48 5.05 7.30
C ALA A 248 -17.80 5.75 7.67
N GLU A 249 -17.72 6.96 8.24
CA GLU A 249 -18.93 7.70 8.64
C GLU A 249 -19.42 8.68 7.57
N GLN A 250 -18.53 9.49 7.04
CA GLN A 250 -18.85 10.52 6.05
C GLN A 250 -17.76 10.66 4.98
N PRO A 251 -18.11 11.17 3.78
CA PRO A 251 -17.11 11.59 2.81
C PRO A 251 -16.25 12.72 3.39
N ALA A 252 -14.95 12.62 3.28
CA ALA A 252 -14.02 13.63 3.72
C ALA A 252 -13.30 14.27 2.52
N GLU A 253 -12.91 15.54 2.68
CA GLU A 253 -11.98 16.19 1.77
C GLU A 253 -10.55 15.82 2.17
N ASN A 254 -9.70 15.57 1.17
CA ASN A 254 -8.32 15.18 1.38
C ASN A 254 -7.39 15.94 0.43
N LEU A 255 -6.27 16.42 0.97
CA LEU A 255 -5.15 16.98 0.24
C LEU A 255 -3.95 16.07 0.42
N ALA A 256 -3.28 15.69 -0.66
CA ALA A 256 -2.12 14.82 -0.58
C ALA A 256 -0.90 15.40 -1.30
N ILE A 257 0.29 15.16 -0.75
CA ILE A 257 1.54 15.40 -1.48
C ILE A 257 1.85 14.14 -2.30
N THR A 258 1.50 14.19 -3.59
CA THR A 258 1.57 13.02 -4.48
C THR A 258 2.97 12.76 -5.04
N ALA A 259 3.77 13.80 -5.24
CA ALA A 259 5.14 13.68 -5.71
C ALA A 259 6.04 14.69 -5.02
N MET A 260 7.30 14.33 -4.84
CA MET A 260 8.36 15.21 -4.40
C MET A 260 9.67 14.70 -4.97
N SER A 261 10.39 15.54 -5.69
CA SER A 261 11.67 15.16 -6.31
C SER A 261 12.54 16.37 -6.55
N PRO A 262 13.87 16.21 -6.56
CA PRO A 262 14.75 17.25 -7.10
C PRO A 262 14.52 17.40 -8.59
N SER A 263 14.54 18.64 -9.08
CA SER A 263 14.37 18.98 -10.50
C SER A 263 15.64 18.77 -11.33
N GLN A 264 16.77 18.53 -10.66
CA GLN A 264 18.08 18.31 -11.26
C GLN A 264 18.52 16.89 -10.99
N ASP A 265 19.30 16.32 -11.89
CA ASP A 265 19.83 14.96 -11.75
C ASP A 265 21.19 14.93 -11.05
N VAL A 266 21.78 16.09 -10.76
CA VAL A 266 23.09 16.25 -10.13
C VAL A 266 23.00 17.16 -8.94
N TRP A 267 23.48 16.68 -7.80
CA TRP A 267 23.41 17.37 -6.52
C TRP A 267 24.81 17.49 -5.91
N VAL A 268 25.28 18.72 -5.81
CA VAL A 268 26.61 19.02 -5.31
C VAL A 268 26.52 19.96 -4.10
N ALA A 269 27.35 19.71 -3.10
CA ALA A 269 27.44 20.57 -1.93
C ALA A 269 27.81 22.01 -2.32
N GLY A 270 27.18 22.99 -1.68
CA GLY A 270 27.40 24.41 -1.99
C GLY A 270 26.59 24.93 -3.18
N VAL A 271 25.86 24.06 -3.91
CA VAL A 271 24.99 24.45 -5.03
C VAL A 271 23.52 24.35 -4.61
N PRO A 272 22.70 25.39 -4.84
CA PRO A 272 21.26 25.33 -4.55
C PRO A 272 20.57 24.26 -5.39
N VAL A 273 19.79 23.37 -4.74
CA VAL A 273 19.01 22.32 -5.39
C VAL A 273 17.56 22.75 -5.44
N VAL A 274 16.93 22.66 -6.61
CA VAL A 274 15.50 22.93 -6.77
C VAL A 274 14.71 21.65 -6.52
N ILE A 275 13.79 21.71 -5.57
CA ILE A 275 12.86 20.62 -5.25
C ILE A 275 11.49 21.00 -5.80
N THR A 276 10.83 20.03 -6.40
CA THR A 276 9.43 20.15 -6.83
C THR A 276 8.55 19.27 -5.94
N ALA A 277 7.43 19.82 -5.48
CA ALA A 277 6.39 19.09 -4.75
C ALA A 277 5.05 19.26 -5.47
N THR A 278 4.36 18.16 -5.75
CA THR A 278 3.04 18.14 -6.35
C THR A 278 2.00 17.83 -5.30
N ILE A 279 1.02 18.70 -5.16
CA ILE A 279 -0.09 18.59 -4.20
C ILE A 279 -1.38 18.39 -4.99
N ARG A 280 -2.13 17.35 -4.66
CA ARG A 280 -3.42 17.02 -5.25
C ARG A 280 -4.55 17.25 -4.26
N ASN A 281 -5.62 17.85 -4.74
CA ASN A 281 -6.86 18.02 -4.00
C ASN A 281 -7.86 16.93 -4.45
N TYR A 282 -8.12 15.97 -3.59
CA TYR A 282 -9.14 14.93 -3.82
C TYR A 282 -10.55 15.38 -3.40
N GLY A 283 -10.66 16.55 -2.78
CA GLY A 283 -11.93 17.12 -2.35
C GLY A 283 -12.80 17.63 -3.50
N LYS A 284 -14.07 17.84 -3.22
CA LYS A 284 -15.08 18.37 -4.16
C LYS A 284 -15.12 19.90 -4.18
N THR A 285 -14.39 20.55 -3.29
CA THR A 285 -14.24 22.00 -3.21
C THR A 285 -12.80 22.44 -3.43
N ALA A 286 -12.59 23.65 -3.93
CA ALA A 286 -11.25 24.20 -4.09
C ALA A 286 -10.63 24.48 -2.71
N ALA A 287 -9.44 23.97 -2.47
CA ALA A 287 -8.67 24.29 -1.28
C ALA A 287 -7.97 25.65 -1.46
N LYS A 288 -8.04 26.51 -0.44
CA LYS A 288 -7.49 27.88 -0.49
C LYS A 288 -6.47 28.08 0.62
N ASP A 289 -5.49 28.95 0.32
CA ASP A 289 -4.49 29.43 1.28
C ASP A 289 -3.78 28.26 2.00
N VAL A 290 -3.42 27.19 1.26
CA VAL A 290 -2.79 25.99 1.81
C VAL A 290 -1.31 26.26 2.10
N PRO A 291 -0.87 26.28 3.38
CA PRO A 291 0.52 26.46 3.74
C PRO A 291 1.33 25.20 3.43
N LEU A 292 2.43 25.35 2.72
CA LEU A 292 3.43 24.33 2.45
C LEU A 292 4.66 24.62 3.32
N THR A 293 4.94 23.76 4.28
CA THR A 293 6.09 23.86 5.18
C THR A 293 7.15 22.88 4.75
N THR A 294 8.38 23.33 4.60
CA THR A 294 9.52 22.48 4.25
C THR A 294 10.56 22.50 5.36
N ARG A 295 11.07 21.34 5.73
CA ARG A 295 12.19 21.15 6.66
C ARG A 295 13.35 20.51 5.92
N VAL A 296 14.55 21.05 6.12
CA VAL A 296 15.81 20.49 5.66
C VAL A 296 16.50 19.85 6.86
N ILE A 297 16.86 18.59 6.77
CA ILE A 297 17.52 17.85 7.82
C ILE A 297 18.95 17.56 7.35
N ARG A 298 19.91 18.20 8.01
CA ARG A 298 21.33 18.07 7.68
C ARG A 298 21.98 17.01 8.55
N TYR A 299 22.69 16.10 7.92
CA TYR A 299 23.49 15.09 8.59
C TYR A 299 24.96 15.42 8.38
N SER A 300 25.76 15.32 9.43
CA SER A 300 27.22 15.55 9.40
C SER A 300 27.94 14.22 9.17
N ASP A 301 29.08 14.27 8.47
CA ASP A 301 29.98 13.12 8.34
C ASP A 301 30.81 12.87 9.62
N GLU A 302 30.69 13.74 10.62
CA GLU A 302 31.33 13.56 11.92
C GLU A 302 30.70 12.41 12.69
N THR A 303 31.44 11.75 13.57
CA THR A 303 30.99 10.63 14.38
C THR A 303 29.70 10.97 15.14
N GLN A 304 28.59 10.41 14.69
CA GLN A 304 27.29 10.57 15.33
C GLN A 304 26.72 9.20 15.69
N THR A 305 26.09 9.13 16.84
CA THR A 305 25.27 7.98 17.24
C THR A 305 23.81 8.42 17.27
N PRO A 306 22.89 7.57 16.81
CA PRO A 306 21.47 7.88 16.86
C PRO A 306 21.04 8.18 18.29
N ASP A 307 20.34 9.28 18.50
CA ASP A 307 19.66 9.57 19.76
C ASP A 307 18.19 9.15 19.66
N PRO A 308 17.78 8.07 20.32
CA PRO A 308 16.40 7.59 20.25
C PRO A 308 15.38 8.55 20.88
N THR A 309 15.83 9.53 21.66
CA THR A 309 14.97 10.54 22.27
C THR A 309 14.61 11.67 21.32
N LEU A 310 15.34 11.82 20.22
CA LEU A 310 15.09 12.81 19.18
C LEU A 310 14.22 12.21 18.06
N ALA A 311 13.39 13.05 17.45
CA ALA A 311 12.63 12.65 16.28
C ALA A 311 13.53 12.32 15.07
N LEU A 312 14.65 13.03 14.93
CA LEU A 312 15.71 12.80 13.95
C LEU A 312 17.04 13.23 14.57
N THR A 313 18.13 12.54 14.20
CA THR A 313 19.48 12.88 14.71
C THR A 313 20.08 14.09 13.97
N GLY A 314 19.67 14.32 12.71
CA GLY A 314 20.15 15.42 11.90
C GLY A 314 19.68 16.80 12.41
N GLU A 315 20.43 17.85 12.08
CA GLU A 315 20.05 19.24 12.37
C GLU A 315 18.88 19.67 11.48
N ILE A 316 17.80 20.12 12.11
CA ILE A 316 16.56 20.49 11.40
C ILE A 316 16.52 22.00 11.21
N GLU A 317 16.44 22.43 9.94
CA GLU A 317 16.18 23.80 9.54
C GLU A 317 14.80 23.89 8.86
N THR A 318 13.93 24.74 9.37
CA THR A 318 12.62 25.00 8.74
C THR A 318 12.74 26.17 7.79
N GLN A 319 12.33 25.95 6.53
CA GLN A 319 12.30 26.96 5.49
C GLN A 319 11.07 27.88 5.66
N PRO A 320 11.09 29.09 5.10
CA PRO A 320 9.91 29.97 5.07
C PRO A 320 8.70 29.26 4.45
N VAL A 321 7.55 29.39 5.11
CA VAL A 321 6.29 28.77 4.66
C VAL A 321 5.88 29.38 3.31
N GLN A 322 5.57 28.52 2.36
CA GLN A 322 4.99 28.90 1.07
C GLN A 322 3.48 28.71 1.12
N VAL A 323 2.71 29.70 0.69
CA VAL A 323 1.25 29.59 0.63
C VAL A 323 0.81 29.31 -0.81
N ILE A 324 -0.01 28.27 -0.97
CA ILE A 324 -0.66 27.92 -2.23
C ILE A 324 -2.03 28.59 -2.23
N GLU A 325 -2.24 29.59 -3.08
CA GLU A 325 -3.46 30.40 -3.10
C GLU A 325 -4.73 29.58 -3.34
N SER A 326 -4.68 28.62 -4.28
CA SER A 326 -5.83 27.77 -4.59
C SER A 326 -5.41 26.50 -5.30
N ILE A 327 -6.01 25.37 -4.91
CA ILE A 327 -5.93 24.09 -5.60
C ILE A 327 -7.35 23.72 -6.02
N PRO A 328 -7.65 23.60 -7.33
CA PRO A 328 -8.99 23.27 -7.80
C PRO A 328 -9.48 21.93 -7.25
N ALA A 329 -10.80 21.74 -7.16
CA ALA A 329 -11.40 20.45 -6.84
C ALA A 329 -10.97 19.38 -7.85
N GLY A 330 -10.48 18.22 -7.35
CA GLY A 330 -9.92 17.14 -8.18
C GLY A 330 -8.64 17.50 -8.93
N GLY A 331 -8.12 18.73 -8.77
CA GLY A 331 -6.93 19.22 -9.46
C GLY A 331 -5.64 19.02 -8.68
N GLU A 332 -4.53 19.30 -9.35
CA GLU A 332 -3.20 19.24 -8.75
C GLU A 332 -2.40 20.52 -9.06
N ILE A 333 -1.45 20.83 -8.22
CA ILE A 333 -0.52 21.95 -8.41
C ILE A 333 0.89 21.52 -8.03
N THR A 334 1.87 21.95 -8.84
CA THR A 334 3.29 21.72 -8.55
C THR A 334 3.92 23.04 -8.07
N LYS A 335 4.61 22.97 -6.93
CA LYS A 335 5.40 24.06 -6.36
C LYS A 335 6.87 23.69 -6.37
N SER A 336 7.71 24.68 -6.71
CA SER A 336 9.16 24.54 -6.68
C SER A 336 9.74 25.47 -5.63
N PHE A 337 10.74 24.97 -4.91
CA PHE A 337 11.49 25.74 -3.91
C PHE A 337 12.96 25.32 -3.94
N GLN A 338 13.83 26.20 -3.49
CA GLN A 338 15.27 25.96 -3.46
C GLN A 338 15.72 25.61 -2.05
N VAL A 339 16.59 24.59 -1.93
CA VAL A 339 17.26 24.24 -0.71
C VAL A 339 18.78 24.39 -0.90
N PHE A 340 19.46 24.86 0.12
CA PHE A 340 20.90 25.05 0.10
C PHE A 340 21.57 24.24 1.21
N MET A 341 22.55 23.43 0.84
CA MET A 341 23.30 22.60 1.76
C MET A 341 24.79 22.75 1.46
N PRO A 342 25.57 23.32 2.42
CA PRO A 342 26.98 23.66 2.16
C PRO A 342 27.93 22.46 2.26
N GLN A 343 27.49 21.36 2.89
CA GLN A 343 28.35 20.20 3.17
C GLN A 343 27.93 19.00 2.32
N GLN A 344 28.93 18.19 1.95
CA GLN A 344 28.70 16.86 1.36
C GLN A 344 28.01 15.93 2.36
N GLY A 345 27.42 14.88 1.86
CA GLY A 345 26.73 13.86 2.66
C GLY A 345 25.32 13.64 2.20
N THR A 346 24.64 12.66 2.77
CA THR A 346 23.23 12.41 2.48
C THR A 346 22.38 13.19 3.46
N HIS A 347 21.59 14.12 2.94
CA HIS A 347 20.67 14.95 3.72
C HIS A 347 19.22 14.54 3.40
N ALA A 348 18.28 14.97 4.22
CA ALA A 348 16.87 14.70 3.98
C ALA A 348 16.07 16.00 3.91
N ILE A 349 15.00 15.96 3.11
CA ILE A 349 14.04 17.06 2.98
C ILE A 349 12.66 16.49 3.25
N GLU A 350 11.90 17.17 4.07
CA GLU A 350 10.52 16.84 4.36
C GLU A 350 9.62 18.02 4.04
N THR A 351 8.56 17.76 3.32
CA THR A 351 7.54 18.77 3.01
C THR A 351 6.21 18.34 3.59
N ARG A 352 5.48 19.30 4.18
CA ARG A 352 4.23 19.06 4.91
C ARG A 352 3.18 20.10 4.54
N ILE A 353 1.95 19.66 4.39
CA ILE A 353 0.72 20.46 4.37
C ILE A 353 -0.04 20.28 5.68
N PRO A 354 -1.05 21.12 6.00
CA PRO A 354 -1.89 20.93 7.19
C PRO A 354 -2.54 19.55 7.24
N GLU A 355 -2.66 19.01 8.45
CA GLU A 355 -3.35 17.75 8.67
C GLU A 355 -4.84 17.88 8.31
N ASP A 356 -5.35 16.89 7.59
CA ASP A 356 -6.75 16.76 7.20
C ASP A 356 -7.30 15.36 7.59
N ALA A 357 -8.24 14.83 6.82
CA ALA A 357 -8.85 13.54 7.11
C ALA A 357 -7.86 12.37 7.08
N LEU A 358 -6.77 12.48 6.29
CA LEU A 358 -5.79 11.42 6.09
C LEU A 358 -4.34 11.92 6.32
N PRO A 359 -3.91 12.09 7.57
CA PRO A 359 -2.63 12.74 7.90
C PRO A 359 -1.39 12.08 7.27
N ILE A 360 -1.47 10.81 6.88
CA ILE A 360 -0.33 10.05 6.36
C ILE A 360 0.17 10.54 5.00
N ASP A 361 -0.71 11.12 4.16
CA ASP A 361 -0.36 11.64 2.83
C ASP A 361 -0.14 13.17 2.80
N ASN A 362 -0.29 13.81 3.98
CA ASN A 362 0.04 15.23 4.16
C ASN A 362 1.54 15.50 4.29
N VAL A 363 2.37 14.47 4.38
CA VAL A 363 3.83 14.57 4.55
C VAL A 363 4.52 13.74 3.49
N ARG A 364 5.56 14.31 2.87
CA ARG A 364 6.41 13.57 1.94
C ARG A 364 7.86 13.98 2.10
N SER A 365 8.75 12.99 2.02
CA SER A 365 10.19 13.18 2.24
C SER A 365 10.99 12.66 1.06
N CYS A 366 12.18 13.23 0.84
CA CYS A 366 13.20 12.70 -0.06
C CYS A 366 14.59 12.84 0.55
N THR A 367 15.54 12.04 0.10
CA THR A 367 16.95 12.17 0.45
C THR A 367 17.74 12.73 -0.71
N LEU A 368 18.75 13.54 -0.39
CA LEU A 368 19.69 14.11 -1.34
C LEU A 368 21.12 13.72 -0.94
N PRO A 369 21.74 12.77 -1.63
CA PRO A 369 23.15 12.50 -1.49
C PRO A 369 23.96 13.56 -2.25
N LEU A 370 24.55 14.49 -1.53
CA LEU A 370 25.39 15.56 -2.08
C LEU A 370 26.83 15.11 -2.12
N THR A 371 27.42 15.19 -3.30
CA THR A 371 28.84 14.96 -3.50
C THR A 371 29.62 16.28 -3.44
N ASN A 372 30.94 16.19 -3.32
CA ASN A 372 31.78 17.34 -3.63
C ASN A 372 31.75 17.61 -5.15
N ALA A 373 32.33 18.76 -5.54
CA ALA A 373 32.47 19.04 -6.96
C ALA A 373 33.24 17.89 -7.67
N GLU A 374 32.64 17.40 -8.76
CA GLU A 374 33.11 16.22 -9.48
C GLU A 374 34.10 16.62 -10.59
N LYS A 375 35.15 15.84 -10.79
CA LYS A 375 36.09 16.05 -11.87
C LYS A 375 35.51 15.67 -13.21
N VAL A 376 35.76 16.50 -14.20
CA VAL A 376 35.38 16.29 -15.59
C VAL A 376 36.61 16.39 -16.47
N LEU A 377 36.86 15.36 -17.29
CA LEU A 377 37.99 15.33 -18.19
C LEU A 377 37.59 15.91 -19.56
N VAL A 378 38.32 16.90 -20.03
CA VAL A 378 38.17 17.46 -21.38
C VAL A 378 39.43 17.17 -22.20
N ILE A 379 39.32 16.31 -23.22
CA ILE A 379 40.40 16.04 -24.16
C ILE A 379 40.20 16.93 -25.35
N ASP A 380 41.02 17.97 -25.49
CA ASP A 380 40.91 18.93 -26.58
C ASP A 380 41.94 18.63 -27.69
N GLY A 381 41.49 18.21 -28.83
CA GLY A 381 42.27 18.00 -30.03
C GLY A 381 42.17 19.14 -31.06
N SER A 382 41.38 20.21 -30.72
CA SER A 382 41.26 21.36 -31.62
C SER A 382 42.56 22.10 -31.75
N ARG A 383 42.88 22.55 -32.95
CA ARG A 383 44.14 23.27 -33.23
C ARG A 383 44.26 24.62 -32.49
N THR A 384 43.13 25.19 -32.11
CA THR A 384 43.05 26.50 -31.47
C THR A 384 42.85 26.39 -29.97
N GLU A 385 42.71 25.17 -29.41
CA GLU A 385 42.32 24.91 -28.02
C GLU A 385 40.99 25.60 -27.58
N MET A 386 40.26 26.14 -28.56
CA MET A 386 38.97 26.83 -28.29
C MET A 386 37.83 25.87 -27.94
N GLY A 387 37.87 24.63 -28.44
CA GLY A 387 36.83 23.64 -28.17
C GLY A 387 36.75 23.31 -26.69
N GLY A 388 37.88 23.01 -26.07
CA GLY A 388 37.97 22.78 -24.63
C GLY A 388 37.64 24.02 -23.80
N TYR A 389 38.08 25.21 -24.29
CA TYR A 389 37.77 26.48 -23.63
C TYR A 389 36.25 26.73 -23.51
N HIS A 390 35.48 26.50 -24.54
CA HIS A 390 34.03 26.66 -24.47
C HIS A 390 33.35 25.76 -23.42
N ILE A 391 33.75 24.49 -23.36
CA ILE A 391 33.24 23.54 -22.37
C ILE A 391 33.64 23.96 -20.96
N THR A 392 34.94 24.20 -20.74
CA THR A 392 35.46 24.60 -19.41
C THR A 392 34.87 25.89 -18.91
N SER A 393 34.63 26.88 -19.80
CA SER A 393 34.00 28.14 -19.44
C SER A 393 32.53 28.01 -19.03
N VAL A 394 31.80 27.04 -19.59
CA VAL A 394 30.42 26.74 -19.16
C VAL A 394 30.44 25.98 -17.85
N LEU A 395 31.30 24.96 -17.69
CA LEU A 395 31.32 24.10 -16.50
C LEU A 395 32.00 24.77 -15.29
N ASN A 396 32.87 25.75 -15.50
CA ASN A 396 33.52 26.52 -14.44
C ASN A 396 33.66 27.98 -14.88
N PRO A 397 32.58 28.76 -14.84
CA PRO A 397 32.56 30.15 -15.31
C PRO A 397 33.31 31.14 -14.40
N GLY A 398 33.85 30.68 -13.27
CA GLY A 398 34.65 31.47 -12.35
C GLY A 398 34.15 31.37 -10.89
N SER A 399 34.85 31.99 -9.98
CA SER A 399 34.70 31.84 -8.53
C SER A 399 33.33 32.26 -7.92
N GLN A 400 32.46 32.89 -8.69
CA GLN A 400 31.15 33.37 -8.18
C GLN A 400 29.98 32.43 -8.50
N VAL A 401 30.17 31.45 -9.41
CA VAL A 401 29.13 30.51 -9.82
C VAL A 401 29.72 29.12 -9.79
N GLU A 402 29.31 28.33 -8.81
CA GLU A 402 29.67 26.93 -8.70
C GLU A 402 28.61 26.07 -9.36
N ILE A 403 29.01 25.25 -10.33
CA ILE A 403 28.15 24.30 -11.05
C ILE A 403 28.40 22.85 -10.54
N GLY A 404 29.38 22.69 -9.70
CA GLY A 404 29.77 21.40 -9.14
C GLY A 404 30.67 20.57 -10.04
N ALA A 405 31.18 21.12 -11.13
CA ALA A 405 32.14 20.48 -12.02
C ALA A 405 33.54 21.11 -11.89
N ILE A 406 34.56 20.26 -11.86
CA ILE A 406 35.98 20.68 -11.93
C ILE A 406 36.54 20.15 -13.25
N PRO A 407 36.56 20.98 -14.31
CA PRO A 407 37.06 20.55 -15.60
C PRO A 407 38.60 20.51 -15.59
N GLU A 408 39.16 19.39 -16.03
CA GLU A 408 40.58 19.20 -16.29
C GLU A 408 40.82 19.02 -17.80
N THR A 409 41.58 19.94 -18.42
CA THR A 409 41.86 19.84 -19.87
C THR A 409 43.18 19.12 -20.11
N GLN A 410 43.13 18.15 -21.05
CA GLN A 410 44.28 17.35 -21.46
C GLN A 410 44.38 17.32 -23.00
N PRO A 411 45.62 17.20 -23.54
CA PRO A 411 45.79 17.03 -24.99
C PRO A 411 45.47 15.58 -25.42
N PRO A 412 45.26 15.31 -26.74
CA PRO A 412 44.98 13.95 -27.24
C PRO A 412 46.07 12.92 -26.95
N SER A 413 47.33 13.35 -26.70
CA SER A 413 48.42 12.47 -26.28
C SER A 413 48.15 11.75 -24.96
N PHE A 414 47.27 12.29 -24.09
CA PHE A 414 46.82 11.66 -22.87
C PHE A 414 46.17 10.29 -23.10
N LEU A 415 45.46 10.15 -24.21
CA LEU A 415 44.81 8.88 -24.56
C LEU A 415 45.77 7.75 -24.92
N ARG A 416 47.04 8.03 -25.20
CA ARG A 416 47.99 6.97 -25.63
C ARG A 416 48.27 5.94 -24.56
N SER A 417 48.23 6.37 -23.30
CA SER A 417 48.47 5.52 -22.13
C SER A 417 47.24 5.34 -21.23
N ALA A 418 46.08 5.75 -21.71
CA ALA A 418 44.88 5.71 -20.94
C ALA A 418 44.38 4.29 -20.69
N THR A 419 44.07 4.00 -19.44
CA THR A 419 43.51 2.78 -18.92
C THR A 419 42.16 3.09 -18.25
N LEU A 420 41.45 2.07 -17.80
CA LEU A 420 40.21 2.28 -17.06
C LEU A 420 40.45 3.13 -15.79
N ASP A 421 41.50 2.84 -15.05
CA ASP A 421 41.87 3.60 -13.84
C ASP A 421 42.18 5.07 -14.12
N THR A 422 42.62 5.38 -15.34
CA THR A 422 42.84 6.76 -15.78
C THR A 422 41.55 7.57 -15.88
N PHE A 423 40.43 6.92 -16.27
CA PHE A 423 39.12 7.56 -16.40
C PHE A 423 38.29 7.49 -15.11
N ALA A 424 38.56 6.53 -14.24
CA ALA A 424 37.79 6.29 -13.00
C ALA A 424 37.63 7.55 -12.08
N PRO A 425 38.61 8.49 -11.97
CA PRO A 425 38.41 9.71 -11.17
C PRO A 425 37.47 10.74 -11.76
N TYR A 426 37.07 10.59 -13.03
CA TYR A 426 36.25 11.55 -13.75
C TYR A 426 34.81 11.07 -13.86
N ARG A 427 33.88 11.96 -13.60
CA ARG A 427 32.45 11.67 -13.71
C ARG A 427 31.96 11.71 -15.17
N ALA A 428 32.56 12.54 -15.98
CA ALA A 428 32.31 12.64 -17.40
C ALA A 428 33.62 12.89 -18.18
N VAL A 429 33.66 12.37 -19.42
CA VAL A 429 34.77 12.59 -20.35
C VAL A 429 34.22 13.26 -21.60
N TYR A 430 34.83 14.38 -21.99
CA TYR A 430 34.53 15.12 -23.21
C TYR A 430 35.67 14.96 -24.20
N LEU A 431 35.41 14.40 -25.36
CA LEU A 431 36.38 14.30 -26.46
C LEU A 431 36.00 15.34 -27.50
N VAL A 432 36.85 16.34 -27.68
CA VAL A 432 36.58 17.48 -28.58
C VAL A 432 37.59 17.45 -29.69
N ASP A 433 37.10 17.27 -30.92
CA ASP A 433 37.89 17.27 -32.17
C ASP A 433 39.20 16.43 -32.07
N VAL A 434 39.13 15.29 -31.41
CA VAL A 434 40.29 14.38 -31.24
C VAL A 434 40.61 13.71 -32.56
N PRO A 435 41.82 13.86 -33.13
CA PRO A 435 42.10 13.35 -34.49
C PRO A 435 42.02 11.83 -34.59
N GLN A 436 42.56 11.13 -33.62
CA GLN A 436 42.59 9.64 -33.60
C GLN A 436 42.51 9.10 -32.19
N ILE A 437 41.81 8.01 -32.02
CA ILE A 437 41.64 7.31 -30.72
C ILE A 437 42.20 5.89 -30.89
N GLY A 438 43.15 5.54 -30.08
CA GLY A 438 43.78 4.20 -30.10
C GLY A 438 42.84 3.13 -29.53
N GLU A 439 43.02 1.88 -29.96
CA GLU A 439 42.18 0.77 -29.51
C GLU A 439 42.14 0.58 -28.01
N ASN A 440 43.30 0.75 -27.29
CA ASN A 440 43.38 0.61 -25.86
C ASN A 440 42.51 1.68 -25.17
N ALA A 441 42.59 2.94 -25.63
CA ALA A 441 41.77 4.02 -25.10
C ALA A 441 40.29 3.82 -25.38
N ALA A 442 39.94 3.34 -26.58
CA ALA A 442 38.56 3.02 -26.94
C ALA A 442 37.98 1.89 -26.10
N ASN A 443 38.77 0.84 -25.78
CA ASN A 443 38.37 -0.22 -24.86
C ASN A 443 38.18 0.29 -23.44
N ALA A 444 39.12 1.09 -22.96
CA ALA A 444 39.03 1.70 -21.62
C ALA A 444 37.81 2.64 -21.48
N LEU A 445 37.54 3.47 -22.49
CA LEU A 445 36.34 4.32 -22.54
C LEU A 445 35.04 3.51 -22.60
N THR A 446 35.03 2.40 -23.37
CA THR A 446 33.87 1.52 -23.46
C THR A 446 33.54 0.94 -22.09
N GLU A 447 34.55 0.44 -21.38
CA GLU A 447 34.35 -0.13 -20.04
C GLU A 447 33.98 0.93 -19.02
N TYR A 448 34.58 2.13 -19.11
CA TYR A 448 34.23 3.28 -18.29
C TYR A 448 32.75 3.66 -18.46
N VAL A 449 32.24 3.76 -19.72
CA VAL A 449 30.84 4.09 -19.96
C VAL A 449 29.92 2.97 -19.50
N LYS A 450 30.25 1.69 -19.76
CA LYS A 450 29.44 0.54 -19.30
C LYS A 450 29.26 0.53 -17.77
N ARG A 451 30.23 1.02 -17.04
CA ARG A 451 30.20 1.15 -15.56
C ARG A 451 29.47 2.40 -15.05
N GLY A 452 28.88 3.21 -15.92
CA GLY A 452 28.11 4.39 -15.56
C GLY A 452 28.82 5.74 -15.73
N GLY A 453 30.01 5.75 -16.32
CA GLY A 453 30.69 6.98 -16.75
C GLY A 453 29.98 7.63 -17.94
N GLY A 454 29.98 8.97 -17.98
CA GLY A 454 29.43 9.74 -19.09
C GLY A 454 30.45 10.07 -20.17
N LEU A 455 30.08 9.96 -21.45
CA LEU A 455 30.96 10.33 -22.57
C LEU A 455 30.27 11.29 -23.51
N ALA A 456 30.93 12.42 -23.84
CA ALA A 456 30.51 13.30 -24.91
C ALA A 456 31.54 13.34 -26.04
N LEU A 457 31.12 13.13 -27.27
CA LEU A 457 31.93 13.16 -28.48
C LEU A 457 31.52 14.39 -29.29
N PHE A 458 32.46 15.33 -29.48
CA PHE A 458 32.34 16.45 -30.41
C PHE A 458 33.24 16.17 -31.62
N VAL A 459 32.63 15.72 -32.73
CA VAL A 459 33.37 15.25 -33.88
C VAL A 459 33.61 16.41 -34.85
N GLY A 460 34.80 17.01 -34.75
CA GLY A 460 35.18 18.16 -35.56
C GLY A 460 35.91 17.84 -36.85
N ALA A 461 36.55 18.86 -37.38
CA ALA A 461 37.15 18.82 -38.73
C ALA A 461 38.40 17.96 -38.82
N ASP A 462 39.12 17.78 -37.74
CA ASP A 462 40.39 17.05 -37.70
C ASP A 462 40.21 15.56 -37.36
N ALA A 463 38.98 15.10 -37.14
CA ALA A 463 38.66 13.69 -36.84
C ALA A 463 38.89 12.77 -38.04
N ASP A 464 39.66 11.70 -37.85
CA ASP A 464 39.88 10.65 -38.87
C ASP A 464 38.71 9.68 -38.90
N VAL A 465 37.87 9.80 -39.92
CA VAL A 465 36.67 8.97 -40.12
C VAL A 465 36.96 7.47 -40.11
N THR A 466 38.10 7.05 -40.71
CA THR A 466 38.47 5.64 -40.77
C THR A 466 38.77 5.11 -39.38
N ASN A 467 39.53 5.88 -38.59
CA ASN A 467 39.84 5.54 -37.19
C ASN A 467 38.56 5.48 -36.33
N TYR A 468 37.70 6.50 -36.42
CA TYR A 468 36.44 6.54 -35.65
C TYR A 468 35.52 5.36 -35.97
N ASN A 469 35.36 5.03 -37.26
CA ASN A 469 34.52 3.91 -37.64
C ASN A 469 35.09 2.54 -37.22
N GLN A 470 36.42 2.37 -37.26
CA GLN A 470 37.05 1.12 -36.84
C GLN A 470 37.14 0.98 -35.31
N THR A 471 37.39 2.06 -34.58
CA THR A 471 37.66 1.99 -33.16
C THR A 471 36.42 2.24 -32.29
N LEU A 472 35.54 3.18 -32.66
CA LEU A 472 34.40 3.58 -31.81
C LEU A 472 33.08 2.93 -32.24
N HIS A 473 32.90 2.66 -33.59
CA HIS A 473 31.65 2.07 -34.08
C HIS A 473 31.68 0.53 -34.11
N SER A 474 32.74 -0.12 -33.61
CA SER A 474 32.80 -1.60 -33.66
C SER A 474 31.60 -2.22 -32.88
N PRO A 475 31.12 -3.43 -33.30
CA PRO A 475 29.98 -4.10 -32.62
C PRO A 475 30.20 -4.36 -31.14
N GLU A 476 31.44 -4.46 -30.68
CA GLU A 476 31.82 -4.73 -29.32
C GLU A 476 31.82 -3.47 -28.45
N ARG A 477 32.13 -2.31 -29.01
CA ARG A 477 32.32 -1.05 -28.26
C ARG A 477 31.11 -0.16 -28.30
N LYS A 478 30.55 0.09 -29.51
CA LYS A 478 29.34 0.92 -29.70
C LYS A 478 29.39 2.32 -29.07
N LEU A 479 30.57 2.90 -28.91
CA LEU A 479 30.76 4.27 -28.44
C LEU A 479 30.23 5.30 -29.45
N LEU A 480 30.33 4.99 -30.74
CA LEU A 480 29.72 5.74 -31.82
C LEU A 480 28.50 4.95 -32.30
N PRO A 481 27.29 5.52 -32.27
CA PRO A 481 26.06 4.74 -32.52
C PRO A 481 25.90 4.30 -33.97
N ARG A 482 26.42 5.08 -34.88
CA ARG A 482 26.41 4.81 -36.35
C ARG A 482 27.75 5.18 -36.95
N SER A 483 28.12 4.56 -38.07
CA SER A 483 29.33 4.92 -38.79
C SER A 483 29.25 6.34 -39.38
N LEU A 484 30.34 7.09 -39.31
CA LEU A 484 30.47 8.37 -39.97
C LEU A 484 30.67 8.17 -41.46
N ARG A 485 30.03 9.01 -42.31
CA ARG A 485 30.12 8.92 -43.73
C ARG A 485 31.04 10.02 -44.32
N GLU A 486 30.50 11.25 -44.31
CA GLU A 486 31.18 12.41 -44.95
C GLU A 486 30.84 13.71 -44.28
N ILE A 487 31.65 14.72 -44.52
CA ILE A 487 31.37 16.10 -44.10
C ILE A 487 30.39 16.67 -45.14
N SER A 488 29.17 16.94 -44.71
CA SER A 488 28.13 17.52 -45.60
C SER A 488 27.99 19.02 -45.35
N PRO A 489 28.08 19.85 -46.37
CA PRO A 489 27.78 21.26 -46.22
C PRO A 489 26.27 21.45 -45.93
N MET A 490 25.93 22.59 -45.26
CA MET A 490 24.54 22.98 -45.12
C MET A 490 24.10 23.69 -46.42
N GLU A 491 23.02 23.26 -47.01
CA GLU A 491 22.45 23.97 -48.18
C GLU A 491 21.92 25.34 -47.79
N ALA A 492 22.05 26.31 -48.70
CA ALA A 492 21.52 27.65 -48.44
C ALA A 492 20.00 27.59 -48.18
N ALA A 493 19.54 28.26 -47.13
CA ALA A 493 18.13 28.29 -46.80
C ALA A 493 17.30 28.92 -47.91
N ALA A 494 16.27 28.23 -48.37
CA ALA A 494 15.30 28.79 -49.33
C ALA A 494 14.49 29.93 -48.71
N ASN A 495 14.35 29.93 -47.37
CA ASN A 495 13.73 30.99 -46.56
C ASN A 495 14.69 31.40 -45.47
N THR A 496 14.90 32.69 -45.28
CA THR A 496 15.77 33.29 -44.24
C THR A 496 15.30 33.10 -42.80
N ASN A 497 14.11 32.49 -42.57
CA ASN A 497 13.51 32.31 -41.25
C ASN A 497 13.60 30.89 -40.68
N THR A 498 14.19 29.92 -41.40
CA THR A 498 14.28 28.57 -40.89
C THR A 498 15.62 28.38 -40.18
N ALA A 499 15.60 28.03 -38.92
CA ALA A 499 16.79 27.73 -38.13
C ALA A 499 17.57 26.55 -38.70
N ASP A 500 18.91 26.60 -38.60
CA ASP A 500 19.78 25.53 -39.05
C ASP A 500 19.70 24.29 -38.15
N LEU A 501 19.32 24.46 -36.91
CA LEU A 501 19.08 23.39 -35.95
C LEU A 501 17.59 23.33 -35.58
N GLN A 502 17.07 22.12 -35.49
CA GLN A 502 15.68 21.80 -35.14
C GLN A 502 15.64 20.72 -34.06
N PHE A 503 14.54 20.68 -33.29
CA PHE A 503 14.36 19.62 -32.31
C PHE A 503 14.08 18.27 -32.99
N GLY A 504 14.84 17.21 -32.63
CA GLY A 504 14.67 15.85 -33.15
C GLY A 504 13.62 15.02 -32.42
N GLY A 505 13.22 15.47 -31.23
CA GLY A 505 12.25 14.76 -30.39
C GLY A 505 12.32 15.23 -28.93
N PRO A 506 11.45 14.72 -28.05
CA PRO A 506 11.52 15.01 -26.62
C PRO A 506 12.84 14.56 -26.01
N SER A 507 13.59 15.45 -25.41
CA SER A 507 14.88 15.16 -24.75
C SER A 507 15.13 16.12 -23.59
N SER A 508 15.66 15.61 -22.48
CA SER A 508 16.08 16.41 -21.34
C SER A 508 17.14 17.45 -21.71
N LEU A 509 18.00 17.15 -22.69
CA LEU A 509 19.08 18.03 -23.15
C LEU A 509 18.60 19.39 -23.68
N VAL A 510 17.42 19.42 -24.24
CA VAL A 510 16.84 20.62 -24.87
C VAL A 510 15.47 21.01 -24.30
N ALA A 511 15.00 20.30 -23.25
CA ALA A 511 13.73 20.57 -22.61
C ALA A 511 13.55 22.02 -22.16
N PRO A 512 14.56 22.71 -21.54
CA PRO A 512 14.44 24.10 -21.15
C PRO A 512 14.25 25.06 -22.36
N LEU A 513 14.66 24.65 -23.56
CA LEU A 513 14.55 25.43 -24.79
C LEU A 513 13.22 25.20 -25.52
N ALA A 514 12.48 24.12 -25.17
CA ALA A 514 11.27 23.71 -25.89
C ALA A 514 10.18 24.80 -25.92
N GLY A 515 10.08 25.61 -24.88
CA GLY A 515 9.11 26.71 -24.80
C GLY A 515 9.33 27.82 -25.85
N ALA A 516 10.56 28.01 -26.36
CA ALA A 516 10.88 28.96 -27.41
C ALA A 516 10.72 28.36 -28.84
N GLY A 517 10.52 27.02 -28.91
CA GLY A 517 10.42 26.32 -30.18
C GLY A 517 11.68 26.47 -31.06
N GLU A 518 11.54 26.32 -32.37
CA GLU A 518 12.67 26.48 -33.32
C GLU A 518 13.32 27.87 -33.28
N ALA A 519 12.61 28.92 -32.81
CA ALA A 519 13.15 30.28 -32.65
C ALA A 519 14.35 30.32 -31.67
N ALA A 520 14.48 29.33 -30.77
CA ALA A 520 15.63 29.24 -29.88
C ALA A 520 16.97 29.23 -30.64
N PHE A 521 17.02 28.60 -31.79
CA PHE A 521 18.22 28.44 -32.62
C PHE A 521 18.32 29.42 -33.79
N ALA A 522 17.51 30.46 -33.83
CA ALA A 522 17.44 31.39 -34.96
C ALA A 522 18.77 32.10 -35.29
N LEU A 523 19.67 32.27 -34.32
CA LEU A 523 20.98 32.92 -34.51
C LEU A 523 22.12 31.91 -34.68
N VAL A 524 21.83 30.62 -34.59
CA VAL A 524 22.82 29.57 -34.77
C VAL A 524 23.00 29.28 -36.26
N ASN A 525 24.25 29.47 -36.76
CA ASN A 525 24.63 29.11 -38.11
C ASN A 525 25.43 27.82 -38.11
N LEU A 526 25.06 26.88 -38.97
CA LEU A 526 25.79 25.68 -39.24
C LEU A 526 26.22 25.58 -40.70
N GLU A 527 27.52 25.74 -40.97
CA GLU A 527 28.02 25.68 -42.35
C GLU A 527 28.15 24.24 -42.86
N ARG A 528 28.56 23.34 -42.00
CA ARG A 528 28.74 21.92 -42.34
C ARG A 528 28.80 21.07 -41.07
N SER A 529 28.55 19.77 -41.21
CA SER A 529 28.69 18.80 -40.13
C SER A 529 29.04 17.42 -40.70
N TRP A 530 29.50 16.52 -39.86
CA TRP A 530 29.51 15.10 -40.18
C TRP A 530 28.09 14.58 -40.41
N THR A 531 27.96 13.54 -41.22
CA THR A 531 26.74 12.76 -41.40
C THR A 531 26.97 11.31 -41.08
N PHE A 532 25.99 10.62 -40.59
CA PHE A 532 26.01 9.17 -40.45
C PHE A 532 25.72 8.50 -41.80
N ALA A 533 26.21 7.26 -42.00
CA ALA A 533 25.79 6.43 -43.11
C ALA A 533 24.28 6.09 -42.94
N ASP A 534 23.56 6.07 -44.07
CA ASP A 534 22.15 5.69 -44.11
C ASP A 534 21.99 4.19 -43.79
N GLU A 535 20.93 3.80 -43.09
CA GLU A 535 20.66 2.41 -42.71
C GLU A 535 20.33 1.51 -43.91
N ASP A 536 20.05 2.07 -45.11
CA ASP A 536 19.59 1.35 -46.27
C ASP A 536 20.70 0.61 -47.08
N GLU A 537 21.99 0.84 -46.78
CA GLU A 537 23.08 0.13 -47.47
C GLU A 537 23.45 -1.24 -46.86
N SER A 538 22.83 -1.64 -45.74
CA SER A 538 23.00 -2.99 -45.17
C SER A 538 21.72 -3.82 -45.25
N GLY A 539 21.10 -3.96 -46.39
CA GLY A 539 20.18 -5.05 -46.78
C GLY A 539 18.84 -5.11 -46.08
N GLY A 540 17.81 -4.52 -46.72
CA GLY A 540 16.41 -4.83 -46.39
C GLY A 540 15.44 -3.74 -46.84
N THR A 541 14.98 -3.80 -48.08
CA THR A 541 13.85 -3.02 -48.59
C THR A 541 12.55 -3.44 -47.91
N GLY A 542 11.97 -2.58 -47.07
CA GLY A 542 10.64 -2.74 -46.54
C GLY A 542 10.02 -1.39 -46.26
N GLU A 543 8.98 -1.01 -47.00
CA GLU A 543 8.13 0.15 -46.71
C GLU A 543 7.53 0.02 -45.33
N VAL A 544 7.83 0.95 -44.42
CA VAL A 544 7.29 0.97 -43.08
C VAL A 544 5.97 1.73 -43.11
N SER A 545 4.87 1.00 -42.92
CA SER A 545 3.54 1.52 -42.66
C SER A 545 3.46 2.06 -41.21
N GLU A 546 2.78 3.17 -41.04
CA GLU A 546 2.58 3.90 -39.77
C GLU A 546 1.95 3.09 -38.60
N GLY A 547 1.81 1.77 -38.73
CA GLY A 547 1.17 0.88 -37.75
C GLY A 547 2.12 0.01 -36.90
N ASP A 548 3.43 -0.09 -37.18
CA ASP A 548 4.34 -1.11 -36.62
C ASP A 548 5.42 -0.58 -35.67
N VAL A 549 5.16 0.45 -34.92
CA VAL A 549 6.13 1.05 -33.96
C VAL A 549 6.37 0.22 -32.67
N ALA A 550 5.70 -0.92 -32.53
CA ALA A 550 5.73 -1.62 -31.23
C ALA A 550 6.51 -2.95 -31.19
N ASN A 551 7.06 -3.50 -32.28
CA ASN A 551 7.50 -4.92 -32.25
C ASN A 551 8.68 -5.35 -33.11
N GLN A 552 9.76 -4.54 -33.27
CA GLN A 552 11.05 -5.07 -33.74
C GLN A 552 12.20 -4.34 -33.01
N SER A 553 12.48 -4.73 -31.79
CA SER A 553 13.73 -4.40 -31.09
C SER A 553 14.63 -5.65 -31.19
N ASP A 554 15.62 -5.61 -32.03
CA ASP A 554 16.75 -6.52 -31.93
C ASP A 554 17.41 -6.24 -30.55
N PRO A 555 17.48 -7.22 -29.62
CA PRO A 555 17.96 -6.97 -28.24
C PRO A 555 19.45 -6.60 -28.14
N GLY A 556 20.13 -6.42 -29.23
CA GLY A 556 21.58 -6.12 -29.30
C GLY A 556 21.97 -4.72 -29.74
N LEU A 557 21.04 -3.88 -30.24
CA LEU A 557 21.40 -2.54 -30.74
C LEU A 557 21.01 -1.45 -29.73
N PRO A 558 21.90 -0.47 -29.44
CA PRO A 558 21.56 0.64 -28.53
C PRO A 558 20.47 1.51 -29.16
N ARG A 559 19.48 1.88 -28.37
CA ARG A 559 18.40 2.75 -28.80
C ARG A 559 18.90 4.19 -28.98
N VAL A 560 19.15 4.60 -30.18
CA VAL A 560 19.66 5.93 -30.54
C VAL A 560 18.51 6.92 -30.57
N ARG A 561 18.66 8.05 -29.84
CA ARG A 561 17.71 9.16 -29.81
C ARG A 561 18.32 10.35 -30.55
N ASN A 562 17.61 10.91 -31.51
CA ASN A 562 17.97 12.16 -32.15
C ASN A 562 17.50 13.34 -31.30
N VAL A 563 18.42 14.13 -30.79
CA VAL A 563 18.14 15.28 -29.91
C VAL A 563 17.96 16.55 -30.75
N LEU A 564 18.93 16.82 -31.60
CA LEU A 564 18.88 17.93 -32.57
C LEU A 564 19.10 17.38 -33.99
N LEU A 565 18.34 17.95 -34.90
CA LEU A 565 18.44 17.69 -36.34
C LEU A 565 18.96 18.95 -37.03
N ARG A 566 19.64 18.72 -38.15
CA ARG A 566 19.91 19.78 -39.11
C ARG A 566 18.60 20.15 -39.83
N ARG A 567 18.52 21.33 -40.41
CA ARG A 567 17.39 21.78 -41.21
C ARG A 567 17.00 20.82 -42.38
N ASP A 568 17.95 20.03 -42.87
CA ASP A 568 17.73 18.97 -43.91
C ASP A 568 17.23 17.65 -43.32
N GLY A 569 16.89 17.61 -42.03
CA GLY A 569 16.37 16.44 -41.32
C GLY A 569 17.42 15.44 -40.88
N LYS A 570 18.70 15.63 -41.16
CA LYS A 570 19.78 14.71 -40.74
C LYS A 570 20.12 14.93 -39.29
N PRO A 571 20.52 13.89 -38.54
CA PRO A 571 20.93 14.01 -37.14
C PRO A 571 22.14 14.95 -36.99
N PHE A 572 22.11 15.81 -35.95
CA PHE A 572 23.20 16.69 -35.55
C PHE A 572 23.71 16.38 -34.17
N VAL A 573 22.79 16.13 -33.23
CA VAL A 573 23.09 15.65 -31.86
C VAL A 573 22.29 14.40 -31.62
N THR A 574 23.00 13.35 -31.18
CA THR A 574 22.36 12.06 -30.81
C THR A 574 22.80 11.61 -29.44
N THR A 575 21.93 10.86 -28.77
CA THR A 575 22.24 10.20 -27.50
C THR A 575 21.90 8.71 -27.57
N HIS A 576 22.67 7.90 -26.85
CA HIS A 576 22.34 6.50 -26.62
C HIS A 576 22.95 6.01 -25.30
N ASP A 577 22.36 4.96 -24.74
CA ASP A 577 22.81 4.37 -23.49
C ASP A 577 23.73 3.16 -23.81
N LEU A 578 24.80 3.02 -23.04
CA LEU A 578 25.76 1.92 -23.18
C LEU A 578 26.10 1.37 -21.77
N GLY A 579 25.51 0.22 -21.42
CA GLY A 579 25.59 -0.30 -20.05
C GLY A 579 24.82 0.61 -19.07
N LEU A 580 25.50 1.10 -18.05
CA LEU A 580 24.95 2.03 -17.06
C LEU A 580 25.20 3.50 -17.42
N GLY A 581 26.02 3.78 -18.42
CA GLY A 581 26.37 5.14 -18.83
C GLY A 581 25.73 5.58 -20.13
N THR A 582 25.85 6.87 -20.41
CA THR A 582 25.25 7.52 -21.59
C THR A 582 26.34 8.15 -22.44
N VAL A 583 26.14 8.04 -23.77
CA VAL A 583 26.99 8.70 -24.75
C VAL A 583 26.20 9.78 -25.49
N VAL A 584 26.77 10.98 -25.55
CA VAL A 584 26.27 12.11 -26.35
C VAL A 584 27.23 12.33 -27.54
N THR A 585 26.70 12.36 -28.74
CA THR A 585 27.49 12.61 -29.97
C THR A 585 27.00 13.86 -30.66
N VAL A 586 27.91 14.83 -30.82
CA VAL A 586 27.70 16.08 -31.57
C VAL A 586 28.56 15.98 -32.86
N LEU A 587 27.90 16.10 -34.01
CA LEU A 587 28.54 15.92 -35.34
C LEU A 587 29.23 17.17 -35.84
N SER A 588 29.77 17.97 -34.92
CA SER A 588 30.54 19.19 -35.22
C SER A 588 31.62 19.43 -34.16
N GLY A 589 32.70 20.08 -34.50
CA GLY A 589 33.66 20.66 -33.58
C GLY A 589 33.16 21.98 -32.99
N LEU A 590 33.87 22.46 -31.97
CA LEU A 590 33.52 23.68 -31.23
C LEU A 590 34.48 24.86 -31.51
N ASP A 591 35.35 24.73 -32.48
CA ASP A 591 36.42 25.73 -32.78
C ASP A 591 36.00 26.89 -33.66
N GLY A 592 34.69 27.00 -33.95
CA GLY A 592 34.10 28.06 -34.76
C GLY A 592 34.27 27.89 -36.28
N ARG A 593 34.91 26.81 -36.75
CA ARG A 593 35.10 26.57 -38.20
C ARG A 593 33.83 26.12 -38.93
N TRP A 594 32.91 25.50 -38.24
CA TRP A 594 31.70 24.87 -38.82
C TRP A 594 30.40 25.44 -38.25
N THR A 595 30.45 26.01 -37.09
CA THR A 595 29.29 26.58 -36.41
C THR A 595 29.68 27.69 -35.45
N ASN A 596 28.79 28.67 -35.29
CA ASN A 596 28.90 29.72 -34.25
C ASN A 596 28.20 29.33 -32.94
N TRP A 597 27.64 28.13 -32.84
CA TRP A 597 26.82 27.66 -31.70
C TRP A 597 27.50 27.84 -30.34
N PRO A 598 28.80 27.60 -30.15
CA PRO A 598 29.47 27.81 -28.86
C PRO A 598 29.39 29.24 -28.33
N GLY A 599 29.12 30.22 -29.18
CA GLY A 599 28.89 31.62 -28.80
C GLY A 599 27.42 31.98 -28.55
N ASP A 600 26.50 31.05 -28.73
CA ASP A 600 25.07 31.27 -28.52
C ASP A 600 24.63 30.81 -27.12
N PRO A 601 23.71 31.54 -26.44
CA PRO A 601 23.21 31.12 -25.09
C PRO A 601 22.62 29.74 -25.04
N THR A 602 22.04 29.21 -26.14
CA THR A 602 21.51 27.84 -26.21
C THR A 602 22.54 26.78 -26.04
N PHE A 603 23.83 27.05 -26.39
CA PHE A 603 24.94 26.17 -26.15
C PHE A 603 25.22 25.99 -24.65
N VAL A 604 25.13 27.09 -23.87
CA VAL A 604 25.29 27.03 -22.42
C VAL A 604 24.24 26.11 -21.80
N VAL A 605 22.97 26.28 -22.18
CA VAL A 605 21.87 25.42 -21.72
C VAL A 605 22.11 23.97 -22.11
N PHE A 606 22.47 23.73 -23.36
CA PHE A 606 22.78 22.38 -23.86
C PHE A 606 23.92 21.73 -23.11
N MET A 607 25.01 22.45 -22.84
CA MET A 607 26.17 21.90 -22.13
C MET A 607 25.88 21.57 -20.66
N LEU A 608 25.10 22.44 -19.97
CA LEU A 608 24.68 22.18 -18.60
C LEU A 608 23.78 20.93 -18.52
N GLN A 609 22.84 20.81 -19.47
CA GLN A 609 21.97 19.63 -19.54
C GLN A 609 22.74 18.37 -19.99
N THR A 610 23.74 18.51 -20.86
CA THR A 610 24.63 17.41 -21.23
C THR A 610 25.43 16.92 -20.03
N ASN A 611 25.99 17.84 -19.26
CA ASN A 611 26.72 17.45 -18.05
C ASN A 611 25.79 16.74 -17.04
N ALA A 612 24.60 17.25 -16.83
CA ALA A 612 23.60 16.62 -15.98
C ALA A 612 23.24 15.20 -16.47
N LEU A 613 22.98 15.04 -17.78
CA LEU A 613 22.68 13.73 -18.38
C LEU A 613 23.82 12.73 -18.24
N LEU A 614 25.06 13.16 -18.49
CA LEU A 614 26.24 12.30 -18.36
C LEU A 614 26.52 11.84 -16.94
N TRP A 615 26.01 12.58 -15.96
CA TRP A 615 26.13 12.24 -14.53
C TRP A 615 24.94 11.40 -14.03
N SER A 616 23.80 11.39 -14.71
CA SER A 616 22.58 10.74 -14.26
C SER A 616 22.62 9.21 -14.26
N GLY A 617 23.54 8.59 -15.02
CA GLY A 617 23.66 7.12 -15.17
C GLY A 617 23.89 6.33 -13.86
N ALA A 618 24.12 7.03 -12.74
CA ALA A 618 24.29 6.46 -11.39
C ALA A 618 23.59 7.30 -10.32
N ALA A 619 22.52 8.05 -10.69
CA ALA A 619 21.77 8.83 -9.70
C ALA A 619 21.13 7.86 -8.68
N PRO A 620 21.43 8.00 -7.39
CA PRO A 620 20.83 7.14 -6.38
C PRO A 620 19.36 7.47 -6.21
N ASP A 621 18.59 6.46 -5.80
CA ASP A 621 17.18 6.64 -5.46
C ASP A 621 17.03 7.63 -4.31
N THR A 622 16.26 8.68 -4.54
CA THR A 622 15.96 9.71 -3.51
C THR A 622 14.85 9.30 -2.57
N GLN A 623 14.06 8.28 -2.93
CA GLN A 623 12.91 7.77 -2.19
C GLN A 623 12.75 6.27 -2.44
N ARG A 624 12.25 5.55 -1.43
CA ARG A 624 11.75 4.18 -1.59
C ARG A 624 10.27 4.11 -1.22
N PHE A 625 9.55 3.18 -1.78
CA PHE A 625 8.19 2.90 -1.32
C PHE A 625 8.24 2.08 -0.02
N VAL A 626 7.30 2.34 0.90
CA VAL A 626 7.21 1.63 2.18
C VAL A 626 7.10 0.12 1.98
N ASP A 627 6.38 -0.33 0.94
CA ASP A 627 6.16 -1.74 0.60
C ASP A 627 7.29 -2.37 -0.23
N SER A 628 8.39 -1.65 -0.46
CA SER A 628 9.57 -2.18 -1.16
C SER A 628 10.55 -2.80 -0.15
N PRO A 629 11.34 -3.82 -0.55
CA PRO A 629 12.38 -4.37 0.31
C PRO A 629 13.37 -3.29 0.77
N LEU A 630 13.77 -3.36 2.02
CA LEU A 630 14.79 -2.49 2.59
C LEU A 630 16.17 -3.10 2.30
N VAL A 631 16.84 -2.60 1.27
CA VAL A 631 18.15 -3.11 0.85
C VAL A 631 19.21 -2.04 1.04
N LYS A 632 20.33 -2.40 1.66
CA LYS A 632 21.52 -1.55 1.78
C LYS A 632 22.76 -2.36 1.50
N ARG A 633 23.60 -1.87 0.56
CA ARG A 633 24.92 -2.44 0.26
C ARG A 633 25.99 -1.53 0.87
N LEU A 634 26.93 -2.14 1.57
CA LEU A 634 28.01 -1.44 2.26
C LEU A 634 29.36 -2.03 1.82
N PRO A 635 30.25 -1.24 1.21
CA PRO A 635 31.57 -1.70 0.81
C PRO A 635 32.37 -2.19 2.04
N VAL A 636 32.98 -3.37 1.90
CA VAL A 636 33.77 -4.02 3.00
C VAL A 636 35.01 -3.23 3.37
N ASP A 637 35.55 -2.46 2.42
CA ASP A 637 36.71 -1.60 2.61
C ASP A 637 36.42 -0.32 3.41
N GLN A 638 35.14 0.03 3.60
CA GLN A 638 34.69 1.26 4.27
C GLN A 638 33.94 0.98 5.58
N TYR A 639 33.14 -0.09 5.63
CA TYR A 639 32.25 -0.35 6.75
C TYR A 639 32.48 -1.71 7.40
N THR A 640 32.14 -1.79 8.67
CA THR A 640 31.99 -3.05 9.38
C THR A 640 30.63 -3.64 9.10
N GLY A 641 30.44 -4.94 9.37
CA GLY A 641 29.12 -5.60 9.20
C GLY A 641 28.10 -5.25 10.29
N GLN A 642 28.36 -4.29 11.17
CA GLN A 642 27.41 -3.87 12.21
C GLN A 642 26.54 -2.75 11.69
N VAL A 643 25.23 -3.00 11.66
CA VAL A 643 24.23 -2.06 11.15
C VAL A 643 23.07 -1.96 12.11
N THR A 644 22.75 -0.74 12.52
CA THR A 644 21.54 -0.42 13.28
C THR A 644 20.62 0.44 12.43
N TYR A 645 19.35 0.07 12.37
CA TYR A 645 18.31 0.80 11.65
C TYR A 645 17.35 1.44 12.65
N VAL A 646 17.10 2.73 12.51
CA VAL A 646 16.12 3.48 13.29
C VAL A 646 14.95 3.80 12.38
N PRO A 647 13.78 3.15 12.55
CA PRO A 647 12.63 3.35 11.69
C PRO A 647 12.10 4.79 11.76
N ALA A 648 11.46 5.23 10.69
CA ALA A 648 10.65 6.44 10.73
C ALA A 648 9.51 6.24 11.75
N ASN A 649 9.36 7.17 12.67
CA ASN A 649 8.23 7.20 13.59
C ASN A 649 7.87 8.65 13.87
N ASN A 650 6.58 8.91 14.07
CA ASN A 650 6.10 10.26 14.35
C ASN A 650 6.38 10.71 15.79
N GLU A 651 6.63 9.77 16.71
CA GLU A 651 6.80 10.09 18.15
C GLU A 651 8.02 9.36 18.74
N PRO A 652 8.93 10.08 19.42
CA PRO A 652 9.99 9.46 20.21
C PRO A 652 9.40 8.79 21.48
N PRO A 653 10.06 7.74 22.03
CA PRO A 653 11.37 7.25 21.61
C PRO A 653 11.29 6.29 20.41
N ARG A 654 12.20 6.46 19.44
CA ARG A 654 12.36 5.54 18.32
C ARG A 654 13.19 4.34 18.76
N LEU A 655 12.70 3.12 18.52
CA LEU A 655 13.41 1.90 18.88
C LEU A 655 14.41 1.51 17.78
N PRO A 656 15.71 1.53 18.06
CA PRO A 656 16.71 1.06 17.10
C PRO A 656 16.64 -0.47 16.94
N LEU A 657 16.82 -0.94 15.71
CA LEU A 657 16.82 -2.34 15.35
C LEU A 657 18.21 -2.76 14.86
N GLU A 658 18.78 -3.79 15.45
CA GLU A 658 20.01 -4.39 14.95
C GLU A 658 19.69 -5.31 13.77
N LEU A 659 20.25 -5.02 12.60
CA LEU A 659 20.04 -5.80 11.40
C LEU A 659 21.24 -6.68 11.09
N THR A 660 20.96 -7.91 10.67
CA THR A 660 22.01 -8.86 10.28
C THR A 660 22.47 -8.56 8.85
N THR A 661 23.78 -8.50 8.66
CA THR A 661 24.39 -8.36 7.33
C THR A 661 24.83 -9.71 6.79
N SER A 662 24.70 -9.90 5.48
CA SER A 662 25.33 -11.01 4.75
C SER A 662 26.50 -10.49 3.92
N LEU A 663 27.62 -11.19 3.95
CA LEU A 663 28.75 -10.90 3.05
C LEU A 663 28.42 -11.50 1.67
N VAL A 664 28.37 -10.64 0.66
CA VAL A 664 28.19 -11.06 -0.73
C VAL A 664 29.52 -10.91 -1.46
N GLU A 665 30.05 -12.03 -1.91
CA GLU A 665 31.25 -12.06 -2.76
C GLU A 665 30.85 -11.67 -4.20
N PRO A 666 31.74 -10.98 -4.93
CA PRO A 666 31.45 -10.53 -6.28
C PRO A 666 31.26 -11.72 -7.24
N GLU A 667 30.16 -11.70 -8.00
CA GLU A 667 29.93 -12.66 -9.09
C GLU A 667 30.80 -12.38 -10.32
N SER A 668 31.35 -11.18 -10.42
CA SER A 668 32.21 -10.71 -11.52
C SER A 668 33.47 -10.04 -10.97
N THR A 669 34.57 -10.09 -11.71
CA THR A 669 35.82 -9.35 -11.36
C THR A 669 35.64 -7.81 -11.32
N ALA A 670 34.48 -7.32 -11.71
CA ALA A 670 34.12 -5.90 -11.72
C ALA A 670 33.39 -5.43 -10.45
N ASP A 671 32.85 -6.35 -9.67
CA ASP A 671 32.12 -6.02 -8.43
C ASP A 671 33.05 -6.13 -7.22
N GLU A 672 32.88 -5.22 -6.26
CA GLU A 672 33.61 -5.28 -4.99
C GLU A 672 32.79 -6.05 -3.94
N PRO A 673 33.45 -6.76 -3.01
CA PRO A 673 32.75 -7.43 -1.92
C PRO A 673 32.00 -6.42 -1.06
N ALA A 674 30.77 -6.74 -0.68
CA ALA A 674 29.94 -5.85 0.11
C ALA A 674 29.15 -6.62 1.19
N TYR A 675 28.97 -5.98 2.34
CA TYR A 675 27.96 -6.37 3.29
C TYR A 675 26.60 -5.93 2.76
N VAL A 676 25.65 -6.84 2.70
CA VAL A 676 24.29 -6.57 2.24
C VAL A 676 23.31 -6.82 3.38
N VAL A 677 22.51 -5.82 3.67
CA VAL A 677 21.30 -5.95 4.48
C VAL A 677 20.13 -6.01 3.51
N SER A 678 19.30 -7.02 3.64
CA SER A 678 18.04 -7.13 2.90
C SER A 678 16.97 -7.57 3.89
N VAL A 679 15.97 -6.72 4.09
CA VAL A 679 14.80 -7.02 4.93
C VAL A 679 13.58 -6.92 4.03
N SER A 680 12.86 -8.02 3.90
CA SER A 680 11.62 -8.05 3.12
C SER A 680 10.47 -7.39 3.90
N PRO A 681 9.43 -6.87 3.22
CA PRO A 681 8.31 -6.19 3.88
C PRO A 681 7.55 -7.05 4.89
N ASP A 682 7.52 -8.37 4.70
CA ASP A 682 6.90 -9.34 5.59
C ASP A 682 7.72 -9.57 6.89
N GLU A 683 9.05 -9.36 6.83
CA GLU A 683 9.95 -9.42 7.99
C GLU A 683 10.00 -8.10 8.78
N MET A 684 9.44 -7.01 8.20
CA MET A 684 9.47 -5.68 8.83
C MET A 684 8.43 -5.52 9.95
N VAL A 685 7.59 -6.51 10.21
CA VAL A 685 6.68 -6.54 11.35
C VAL A 685 7.38 -7.26 12.49
N ILE A 686 8.06 -6.52 13.36
CA ILE A 686 8.73 -7.09 14.54
C ILE A 686 7.75 -7.06 15.72
N GLU A 687 7.42 -8.26 16.24
CA GLU A 687 6.71 -8.39 17.50
C GLU A 687 7.64 -8.04 18.66
N GLY A 688 7.50 -6.83 19.20
CA GLY A 688 8.13 -6.45 20.47
C GLY A 688 7.39 -7.07 21.67
N SER A 689 8.06 -7.14 22.85
CA SER A 689 7.47 -7.66 24.09
C SER A 689 6.21 -6.92 24.55
N ASP A 690 5.99 -5.69 24.09
CA ASP A 690 4.91 -4.79 24.54
C ASP A 690 4.00 -4.29 23.39
N GLY A 691 4.19 -4.77 22.17
CA GLY A 691 3.41 -4.37 21.01
C GLY A 691 4.15 -4.63 19.69
N VAL A 692 3.40 -4.61 18.60
CA VAL A 692 3.93 -4.75 17.24
C VAL A 692 4.69 -3.49 16.88
N ALA A 693 6.02 -3.56 16.79
CA ALA A 693 6.81 -2.47 16.22
C ALA A 693 6.68 -2.52 14.70
N GLU A 694 5.82 -1.68 14.14
CA GLU A 694 5.72 -1.54 12.69
C GLU A 694 6.89 -0.71 12.16
N ILE A 695 7.83 -1.37 11.47
CA ILE A 695 8.92 -0.69 10.73
C ILE A 695 8.38 0.01 9.47
N LEU A 696 7.21 -0.38 9.02
CA LEU A 696 6.53 0.12 7.82
C LEU A 696 5.88 1.47 8.07
N TYR A 697 6.66 2.50 8.34
CA TYR A 697 6.15 3.86 8.46
C TYR A 697 6.75 4.78 7.39
N PRO A 698 5.96 5.62 6.70
CA PRO A 698 6.52 6.61 5.79
C PRO A 698 7.22 7.72 6.57
N GLY A 699 8.28 8.27 5.98
CA GLY A 699 9.07 9.31 6.59
C GLY A 699 10.56 9.06 6.45
N ILE A 700 11.34 9.68 7.34
CA ILE A 700 12.79 9.60 7.33
C ILE A 700 13.23 8.58 8.38
N SER A 701 13.86 7.50 7.92
CA SER A 701 14.54 6.53 8.74
C SER A 701 16.06 6.75 8.71
N GLU A 702 16.78 6.27 9.71
CA GLU A 702 18.21 6.49 9.85
C GLU A 702 18.95 5.16 9.96
N TRP A 703 20.01 5.00 9.16
CA TRP A 703 20.97 3.91 9.28
C TRP A 703 22.17 4.39 10.11
N SER A 704 22.46 3.70 11.17
CA SER A 704 23.69 3.88 11.93
C SER A 704 24.69 2.83 11.50
N LEU A 705 25.77 3.28 10.90
CA LEU A 705 26.83 2.46 10.32
C LEU A 705 28.13 2.70 11.08
N THR A 706 28.92 1.66 11.23
CA THR A 706 30.26 1.76 11.83
C THR A 706 31.31 1.59 10.73
N ARG A 707 32.15 2.59 10.54
CA ARG A 707 33.30 2.53 9.62
C ARG A 707 34.43 1.66 10.20
N ILE A 708 35.33 1.23 9.33
CA ILE A 708 36.48 0.39 9.73
C ILE A 708 37.41 1.10 10.76
N ASP A 709 37.49 2.43 10.70
CA ASP A 709 38.23 3.26 11.66
C ASP A 709 37.57 3.40 13.03
N GLY A 710 36.38 2.80 13.19
CA GLY A 710 35.54 2.85 14.39
C GLY A 710 34.67 4.10 14.50
N SER A 711 34.70 5.00 13.52
CA SER A 711 33.78 6.15 13.48
C SER A 711 32.35 5.74 13.12
N GLY A 712 31.37 6.38 13.74
CA GLY A 712 29.95 6.19 13.42
C GLY A 712 29.52 7.14 12.30
N GLN A 713 28.64 6.65 11.40
CA GLN A 713 28.00 7.46 10.37
C GLN A 713 26.49 7.21 10.37
N ILE A 714 25.72 8.30 10.23
CA ILE A 714 24.27 8.20 10.07
C ILE A 714 23.91 8.54 8.62
N LEU A 715 23.18 7.63 7.98
CA LEU A 715 22.64 7.84 6.63
C LEU A 715 21.09 7.83 6.68
N PRO A 716 20.44 8.91 6.26
CA PRO A 716 18.99 8.93 6.16
C PRO A 716 18.50 8.14 4.94
N THR A 717 17.26 7.63 5.03
CA THR A 717 16.51 7.07 3.91
C THR A 717 15.08 7.55 4.00
N ALA A 718 14.54 8.06 2.90
CA ALA A 718 13.15 8.50 2.82
C ALA A 718 12.26 7.36 2.32
N SER A 719 11.25 7.00 3.10
CA SER A 719 10.22 6.05 2.73
C SER A 719 8.91 6.79 2.46
N VAL A 720 8.24 6.48 1.35
CA VAL A 720 7.01 7.16 0.92
C VAL A 720 5.91 6.16 0.62
N ILE A 721 4.66 6.59 0.80
CA ILE A 721 3.49 5.79 0.43
C ILE A 721 3.25 5.85 -1.09
N ARG A 722 2.62 4.81 -1.63
CA ARG A 722 2.14 4.82 -3.01
C ARG A 722 0.94 5.73 -3.14
N VAL A 723 0.91 6.51 -4.21
CA VAL A 723 -0.21 7.40 -4.51
C VAL A 723 -1.44 6.59 -4.92
N GLY A 724 -2.63 7.09 -4.57
CA GLY A 724 -3.91 6.58 -5.07
C GLY A 724 -4.95 6.20 -4.01
N GLU A 725 -4.57 5.98 -2.75
CA GLU A 725 -5.55 5.74 -1.67
C GLU A 725 -6.05 7.01 -0.97
N GLY A 726 -5.51 8.18 -1.35
CA GLY A 726 -5.98 9.48 -0.89
C GLY A 726 -7.36 9.88 -1.44
N GLU A 727 -7.89 9.17 -2.45
CA GLU A 727 -9.24 9.37 -2.96
C GLU A 727 -10.25 8.72 -2.03
N LEU A 728 -10.91 9.55 -1.22
CA LEU A 728 -11.85 9.10 -0.19
C LEU A 728 -13.30 9.05 -0.70
N GLU A 729 -13.55 9.04 -2.02
CA GLU A 729 -14.86 8.84 -2.58
C GLU A 729 -15.38 7.43 -2.30
N ARG A 730 -16.66 7.33 -1.95
CA ARG A 730 -17.28 6.07 -1.54
C ARG A 730 -18.08 5.45 -2.66
N ALA A 731 -17.97 4.14 -2.82
CA ALA A 731 -18.79 3.37 -3.72
C ALA A 731 -20.25 3.31 -3.26
N ASP A 732 -21.16 3.24 -4.21
CA ASP A 732 -22.60 3.07 -3.90
C ASP A 732 -22.89 1.64 -3.45
N GLN A 733 -23.32 1.48 -2.21
CA GLN A 733 -23.65 0.17 -1.62
C GLN A 733 -24.72 -0.58 -2.41
N ALA A 734 -25.69 0.12 -3.01
CA ALA A 734 -26.72 -0.50 -3.83
C ALA A 734 -26.14 -1.05 -5.15
N ALA A 735 -25.19 -0.33 -5.75
CA ALA A 735 -24.48 -0.78 -6.94
C ALA A 735 -23.61 -2.01 -6.64
N ILE A 736 -22.86 -2.01 -5.52
CA ILE A 736 -22.08 -3.17 -5.07
C ILE A 736 -23.00 -4.39 -4.89
N GLN A 737 -24.12 -4.22 -4.21
CA GLN A 737 -25.06 -5.31 -3.97
C GLN A 737 -25.66 -5.89 -5.26
N GLN A 738 -25.92 -5.04 -6.25
CA GLN A 738 -26.39 -5.46 -7.56
C GLN A 738 -25.32 -6.23 -8.36
N GLN A 739 -24.08 -5.77 -8.32
CA GLN A 739 -22.98 -6.40 -9.05
C GLN A 739 -22.56 -7.74 -8.42
N LEU A 740 -22.67 -7.88 -7.11
CA LEU A 740 -22.37 -9.12 -6.40
C LEU A 740 -23.54 -10.13 -6.38
N PHE A 741 -24.68 -9.81 -7.01
CA PHE A 741 -25.77 -10.78 -7.19
C PHE A 741 -25.28 -12.03 -7.97
N PRO A 742 -25.60 -13.30 -7.57
CA PRO A 742 -26.68 -13.73 -6.65
C PRO A 742 -26.28 -13.92 -5.18
N LEU A 743 -25.11 -13.46 -4.74
CA LEU A 743 -24.66 -13.60 -3.36
C LEU A 743 -25.58 -12.82 -2.40
N LYS A 744 -25.95 -13.47 -1.29
CA LYS A 744 -26.76 -12.83 -0.24
C LYS A 744 -25.82 -12.04 0.69
N ILE A 745 -25.72 -10.74 0.45
CA ILE A 745 -24.87 -9.83 1.20
C ILE A 745 -25.73 -8.89 2.03
N THR A 746 -25.33 -8.67 3.28
CA THR A 746 -25.97 -7.70 4.17
C THR A 746 -24.97 -6.60 4.54
N PHE A 747 -25.32 -5.35 4.24
CA PHE A 747 -24.55 -4.18 4.68
C PHE A 747 -25.01 -3.72 6.06
N MET A 748 -24.07 -3.37 6.92
CA MET A 748 -24.33 -2.80 8.23
C MET A 748 -23.25 -1.81 8.65
N LYS A 749 -23.58 -0.87 9.51
CA LYS A 749 -22.60 0.03 10.13
C LYS A 749 -21.81 -0.70 11.20
N SER A 750 -20.53 -0.29 11.39
CA SER A 750 -19.67 -0.83 12.45
C SER A 750 -20.32 -0.76 13.83
N SER A 751 -21.06 0.31 14.13
CA SER A 751 -21.81 0.49 15.40
C SER A 751 -22.94 -0.51 15.62
N ALA A 752 -23.52 -1.06 14.54
CA ALA A 752 -24.62 -2.02 14.58
C ALA A 752 -24.14 -3.48 14.50
N TRP A 753 -22.87 -3.70 14.22
CA TRP A 753 -22.32 -5.05 14.01
C TRP A 753 -22.55 -5.99 15.18
N SER A 754 -22.38 -5.49 16.37
CA SER A 754 -22.61 -6.24 17.61
C SER A 754 -24.10 -6.48 17.92
N ASP A 755 -25.04 -5.63 17.45
CA ASP A 755 -26.45 -5.70 17.83
C ASP A 755 -27.23 -6.78 17.07
N GLU A 756 -26.82 -7.10 15.85
CA GLU A 756 -27.54 -8.05 15.00
C GLU A 756 -27.51 -9.50 15.52
N TYR A 757 -26.51 -9.86 16.31
CA TYR A 757 -26.44 -11.20 16.90
C TYR A 757 -27.56 -11.46 17.94
N GLN A 758 -28.19 -10.41 18.47
CA GLN A 758 -29.37 -10.54 19.36
C GLN A 758 -30.66 -10.89 18.59
N ALA A 759 -30.75 -10.52 17.30
CA ALA A 759 -31.98 -10.68 16.52
C ALA A 759 -32.21 -12.12 15.99
N THR A 760 -31.17 -12.96 15.94
CA THR A 760 -31.25 -14.35 15.48
C THR A 760 -31.58 -15.36 16.57
N GLY A 761 -31.59 -14.97 17.85
CA GLY A 761 -32.05 -15.76 18.98
C GLY A 761 -33.59 -15.79 19.01
N SER A 762 -34.16 -16.69 18.25
CA SER A 762 -35.56 -16.96 18.03
C SER A 762 -36.47 -16.92 19.27
N SER A 763 -36.92 -15.74 19.64
CA SER A 763 -37.96 -15.58 20.69
C SER A 763 -39.34 -16.09 20.25
N THR A 764 -39.64 -16.22 18.95
CA THR A 764 -40.97 -16.61 18.44
C THR A 764 -41.27 -18.09 18.60
N LEU A 765 -40.28 -18.96 18.42
CA LEU A 765 -40.51 -20.40 18.55
C LEU A 765 -40.51 -20.84 20.02
N SER A 766 -39.72 -20.26 20.86
CA SER A 766 -39.78 -20.44 22.32
C SER A 766 -41.09 -19.93 22.91
N LEU A 767 -41.62 -18.80 22.44
CA LEU A 767 -42.97 -18.28 22.80
C LEU A 767 -44.08 -19.22 22.34
N LEU A 768 -44.01 -19.79 21.14
CA LEU A 768 -44.94 -20.78 20.64
C LEU A 768 -44.89 -22.07 21.43
N MET A 769 -43.69 -22.55 21.79
CA MET A 769 -43.49 -23.74 22.63
C MET A 769 -44.02 -23.49 24.06
N LEU A 770 -43.84 -22.30 24.61
CA LEU A 770 -44.39 -21.91 25.93
C LEU A 770 -45.92 -21.82 25.90
N ALA A 771 -46.52 -21.28 24.82
CA ALA A 771 -47.96 -21.26 24.60
C ALA A 771 -48.49 -22.68 24.45
N LEU A 772 -47.83 -23.59 23.72
CA LEU A 772 -48.19 -24.98 23.58
C LEU A 772 -48.10 -25.70 24.93
N LEU A 773 -47.08 -25.45 25.75
CA LEU A 773 -46.98 -25.98 27.09
C LEU A 773 -48.15 -25.55 27.95
N GLY A 774 -48.52 -24.26 27.92
CA GLY A 774 -49.67 -23.72 28.60
C GLY A 774 -51.00 -24.39 28.17
N LEU A 775 -51.16 -24.66 26.89
CA LEU A 775 -52.33 -25.32 26.32
C LEU A 775 -52.44 -26.79 26.75
N ILE A 776 -51.32 -27.52 26.77
CA ILE A 776 -51.26 -28.92 27.21
C ILE A 776 -51.53 -28.98 28.72
N LEU A 777 -50.99 -28.09 29.55
CA LEU A 777 -51.27 -28.01 30.97
C LEU A 777 -52.75 -27.70 31.26
N ALA A 778 -53.34 -26.75 30.49
CA ALA A 778 -54.80 -26.48 30.60
C ALA A 778 -55.67 -27.71 30.20
N ALA A 779 -55.24 -28.42 29.15
CA ALA A 779 -55.92 -29.67 28.73
C ALA A 779 -55.75 -30.80 29.79
N GLU A 780 -54.60 -30.91 30.43
CA GLU A 780 -54.36 -31.82 31.53
C GLU A 780 -55.26 -31.51 32.72
N GLN A 781 -55.36 -30.25 33.11
CA GLN A 781 -56.24 -29.80 34.23
C GLN A 781 -57.72 -30.14 33.88
N MET A 782 -58.17 -29.89 32.68
CA MET A 782 -59.52 -30.16 32.24
C MET A 782 -59.80 -31.68 32.22
N LEU A 783 -58.88 -32.47 31.72
CA LEU A 783 -58.95 -33.95 31.77
C LEU A 783 -58.95 -34.51 33.21
N ALA A 784 -58.14 -33.93 34.10
CA ALA A 784 -58.09 -34.30 35.49
C ALA A 784 -59.40 -33.96 36.19
N TYR A 785 -59.95 -32.77 35.92
CA TYR A 785 -61.27 -32.35 36.43
C TYR A 785 -62.37 -33.29 35.92
N TRP A 786 -62.42 -33.61 34.63
CA TRP A 786 -63.41 -34.59 34.09
C TRP A 786 -63.19 -36.01 34.59
N ALA A 787 -61.99 -36.40 34.94
CA ALA A 787 -61.73 -37.68 35.54
C ALA A 787 -62.16 -37.74 37.03
N SER A 788 -62.15 -36.64 37.74
CA SER A 788 -62.51 -36.50 39.18
C SER A 788 -63.99 -36.27 39.38
N TYR A 789 -64.76 -35.81 38.35
CA TYR A 789 -66.14 -35.42 38.50
C TYR A 789 -67.04 -36.67 38.55
N HIS A 790 -67.58 -36.96 39.77
CA HIS A 790 -68.65 -37.86 40.00
C HIS A 790 -69.95 -37.10 40.00
N ALA A 791 -70.82 -37.28 38.99
CA ALA A 791 -72.15 -36.79 38.99
C ALA A 791 -72.96 -37.38 40.12
N SER A 792 -73.49 -36.62 41.07
CA SER A 792 -74.44 -37.09 42.08
C SER A 792 -75.73 -37.54 41.34
N PRO A 793 -76.32 -38.71 41.74
CA PRO A 793 -77.59 -39.14 41.14
C PRO A 793 -78.71 -38.19 41.67
N ASN A 794 -79.46 -37.60 40.73
CA ASN A 794 -80.64 -36.84 40.99
C ASN A 794 -81.64 -37.74 41.75
N THR A 795 -81.96 -37.50 42.99
CA THR A 795 -83.10 -38.05 43.68
C THR A 795 -84.20 -36.98 43.62
N PRO A 796 -85.46 -37.35 43.11
CA PRO A 796 -86.57 -36.42 43.11
C PRO A 796 -87.06 -36.20 44.54
N ALA A 797 -87.04 -34.99 45.06
CA ALA A 797 -87.70 -34.60 46.33
C ALA A 797 -89.22 -34.58 46.18
N ARG A 798 -89.86 -35.43 46.98
CA ARG A 798 -91.30 -35.43 47.25
C ARG A 798 -91.59 -34.21 48.14
N SER A 799 -92.46 -33.39 47.78
CA SER A 799 -93.18 -32.34 48.46
C SER A 799 -93.96 -32.81 49.69
N THR A 800 -93.76 -32.12 50.83
CA THR A 800 -94.79 -31.91 51.84
C THR A 800 -94.65 -30.49 52.39
N ALA A 801 -95.73 -29.76 52.31
CA ALA A 801 -95.92 -28.47 52.86
C ALA A 801 -96.08 -28.51 54.34
N ASP A 802 -95.71 -27.54 55.08
CA ASP A 802 -96.49 -26.67 55.98
C ASP A 802 -95.70 -25.50 56.57
N PRO A 803 -96.48 -24.47 57.00
CA PRO A 803 -96.04 -23.08 56.92
C PRO A 803 -95.71 -22.48 58.34
N ARG A 804 -95.27 -21.24 58.31
CA ARG A 804 -95.21 -20.29 59.44
C ARG A 804 -93.80 -20.17 60.19
N ALA A 805 -93.14 -19.11 59.89
CA ALA A 805 -92.98 -18.01 60.86
C ALA A 805 -92.15 -16.90 60.24
N ARG A 806 -92.78 -15.79 60.34
CA ARG A 806 -92.30 -14.44 60.15
C ARG A 806 -91.17 -14.10 61.14
N VAL A 807 -90.55 -12.97 60.74
CA VAL A 807 -90.05 -11.89 61.68
C VAL A 807 -88.54 -11.82 61.65
N THR A 808 -88.03 -10.81 61.17
CA THR A 808 -87.69 -9.43 61.27
C THR A 808 -86.14 -9.13 61.25
N LEU A 809 -85.82 -8.25 60.41
CA LEU A 809 -85.01 -7.07 60.66
C LEU A 809 -83.71 -7.15 61.38
N GLY A 810 -82.76 -6.55 60.77
CA GLY A 810 -81.53 -6.01 61.39
C GLY A 810 -80.46 -5.57 60.39
N ALA A 811 -80.51 -4.30 60.06
CA ALA A 811 -79.54 -3.58 59.34
C ALA A 811 -78.21 -3.36 60.11
N SER A 812 -77.16 -3.18 59.47
CA SER A 812 -76.20 -2.10 59.60
C SER A 812 -74.74 -2.56 59.75
N ARG A 813 -74.03 -2.04 58.88
CA ARG A 813 -72.82 -1.34 58.67
C ARG A 813 -71.79 -2.07 57.81
#